data_cd14fa7857df1d34775689ade7b98f15
#
_entry.id   cd14fa7857df1d34775689ade7b98f15
#
_cell.length_a   1.000
_cell.length_b   1.000
_cell.length_c   1.000
_cell.angle_alpha   90.00
_cell.angle_beta   90.00
_cell.angle_gamma   90.00
#
_symmetry.space_group_name_H-M   'P 1'
#
loop_
_entity.id
_entity.type
_entity.pdbx_description
1 polymer ?
#
loop_
_entity_poly.entity_id
_entity_poly.type
_entity_poly.pdbx_seq_one_letter_code
_entity_poly.pdbx_strand_id
1 'polypeptide(L)'
;MSVRRALIALSIAVSPLAVATAAPVAKDKLLVPPTGAVHYVVVSDAGKHGDIWRWTLPDGRTAYRHSQSLRGWITETDQVTTLDAAGLPQKVEVRGISPSGDAAETFAISGTKASWTSTADSGSSDGRSGYYLPAGGVALSNEVLVDRLVAAGAAGIDLLPSGHATLTVGPNLTITGSKGPKIIKLVSVRGILSSPITMWLDENNRYFADVGSISTVPAGFEAIANTKAMRDLQEATTATEVRSIARRFLTAGAKAPVLFDHVRLFDADKGVFLENQAVLAKDGKIAAIGAAGSIPAPAGARTINGRGKTLVPGIWDSHMHIGDDWSVLANIANGITSFRSPGTEIDQALSATKRRLSGDLLMGEPFVSVLIDREDPLAAQGALTVTSEATTIAAVRKVKAAGLWGVKFYTSMNPAWIAPGAAEAHKLGLHVHGHVPATMRPIEAVRAGYDEITHLNFVMMQAMPQEVVDKANTAARIEGPAKFAKDVDLNSPEMRKFYAELKQRGTIVDPTLVIFEQTMTRDGGTPSPAYAPYMGIISPVLDRSFKSGGHPLVENYTRNDYRKSFAKMVGLVRELHMAGVPMVAGTDGWGIELVRELELYVQAGFTPAEALQSATIMPAKVVGADKRTGSIAVGKEADMVLVDGDVSKDLGALRRVVTVVSDGTVMDADELRKAAGYSGKPR
;
A
#
# COMPACT_ATOMS: atom_id res chain seq x y z
N MET A 1 -71.03 7.10 -22.16
CA MET A 1 -70.01 7.28 -23.18
C MET A 1 -68.80 7.99 -22.54
N SER A 2 -67.78 7.27 -22.21
CA SER A 2 -66.54 7.80 -21.60
C SER A 2 -65.38 7.08 -22.27
N VAL A 3 -64.59 7.85 -23.05
CA VAL A 3 -63.45 7.38 -23.80
C VAL A 3 -62.23 7.43 -22.88
N ARG A 4 -61.70 6.27 -22.48
CA ARG A 4 -60.38 6.17 -21.82
C ARG A 4 -59.28 6.22 -22.85
N ARG A 5 -58.46 7.25 -22.81
CA ARG A 5 -57.16 7.35 -23.54
C ARG A 5 -56.13 6.54 -22.78
N ALA A 6 -55.61 5.50 -23.42
CA ALA A 6 -54.44 4.78 -22.97
C ALA A 6 -53.18 5.54 -23.40
N LEU A 7 -52.34 5.97 -22.44
CA LEU A 7 -50.97 6.46 -22.65
C LEU A 7 -50.05 5.25 -22.70
N ILE A 8 -49.49 4.95 -23.84
CA ILE A 8 -48.38 3.99 -24.01
C ILE A 8 -47.10 4.75 -23.66
N ALA A 9 -46.53 4.45 -22.50
CA ALA A 9 -45.19 4.90 -22.17
C ALA A 9 -44.16 4.03 -22.88
N LEU A 10 -43.47 4.62 -23.86
CA LEU A 10 -42.36 3.98 -24.55
C LEU A 10 -41.11 4.12 -23.66
N SER A 11 -40.80 3.09 -22.89
CA SER A 11 -39.53 3.01 -22.14
C SER A 11 -38.42 2.67 -23.14
N ILE A 12 -37.62 3.67 -23.49
CA ILE A 12 -36.34 3.48 -24.21
C ILE A 12 -35.37 2.87 -23.17
N ALA A 13 -35.18 1.56 -23.25
CA ALA A 13 -34.09 0.90 -22.58
C ALA A 13 -32.77 1.32 -23.25
N VAL A 14 -32.04 2.25 -22.64
CA VAL A 14 -30.66 2.52 -23.03
C VAL A 14 -29.84 1.37 -22.44
N SER A 15 -29.57 0.35 -23.28
CA SER A 15 -28.56 -0.65 -22.96
C SER A 15 -27.21 0.06 -22.87
N PRO A 16 -26.43 -0.16 -21.79
CA PRO A 16 -25.06 0.31 -21.78
C PRO A 16 -24.32 -0.45 -22.90
N LEU A 17 -23.90 0.28 -23.93
CA LEU A 17 -22.92 -0.21 -24.89
C LEU A 17 -21.69 -0.60 -24.08
N ALA A 18 -21.44 -1.91 -23.95
CA ALA A 18 -20.16 -2.42 -23.50
C ALA A 18 -19.14 -1.91 -24.54
N VAL A 19 -18.34 -0.94 -24.16
CA VAL A 19 -17.17 -0.55 -24.92
C VAL A 19 -16.27 -1.78 -24.92
N ALA A 20 -16.21 -2.47 -26.05
CA ALA A 20 -15.21 -3.51 -26.25
C ALA A 20 -13.85 -2.83 -26.12
N THR A 21 -13.15 -3.07 -25.00
CA THR A 21 -11.79 -2.61 -24.82
C THR A 21 -10.95 -3.30 -25.89
N ALA A 22 -10.41 -2.51 -26.82
CA ALA A 22 -9.42 -3.00 -27.78
C ALA A 22 -8.25 -3.62 -27.00
N ALA A 23 -7.62 -4.65 -27.54
CA ALA A 23 -6.42 -5.22 -26.91
C ALA A 23 -5.33 -4.14 -26.80
N PRO A 24 -4.51 -4.15 -25.72
CA PRO A 24 -3.42 -3.20 -25.56
C PRO A 24 -2.52 -3.18 -26.79
N VAL A 25 -1.98 -2.02 -27.12
CA VAL A 25 -1.06 -1.87 -28.26
C VAL A 25 0.20 -2.69 -27.96
N ALA A 26 0.53 -3.62 -28.86
CA ALA A 26 1.68 -4.50 -28.73
C ALA A 26 2.99 -3.70 -28.74
N LYS A 27 4.01 -4.20 -28.01
CA LYS A 27 5.31 -3.54 -27.84
C LYS A 27 5.97 -3.12 -29.15
N ASP A 28 5.89 -3.95 -30.20
CA ASP A 28 6.46 -3.71 -31.53
C ASP A 28 5.75 -2.61 -32.32
N LYS A 29 4.57 -2.15 -31.87
CA LYS A 29 3.79 -1.04 -32.42
C LYS A 29 3.98 0.27 -31.68
N LEU A 30 4.71 0.25 -30.57
CA LEU A 30 5.03 1.45 -29.81
C LEU A 30 6.17 2.22 -30.50
N LEU A 31 6.25 3.53 -30.19
CA LEU A 31 7.27 4.41 -30.76
C LEU A 31 8.68 3.91 -30.41
N VAL A 32 9.59 4.01 -31.36
CA VAL A 32 11.00 3.69 -31.21
C VAL A 32 11.78 4.98 -30.99
N PRO A 33 12.53 5.13 -29.89
CA PRO A 33 13.34 6.31 -29.64
C PRO A 33 14.42 6.48 -30.73
N PRO A 34 14.56 7.67 -31.35
CA PRO A 34 15.63 7.92 -32.31
C PRO A 34 17.00 8.05 -31.61
N THR A 35 18.07 7.92 -32.39
CA THR A 35 19.42 8.23 -31.91
C THR A 35 19.46 9.70 -31.44
N GLY A 36 19.98 9.92 -30.20
CA GLY A 36 20.04 11.25 -29.58
C GLY A 36 18.79 11.63 -28.77
N ALA A 37 17.80 10.75 -28.62
CA ALA A 37 16.74 10.94 -27.64
C ALA A 37 17.31 11.12 -26.23
N VAL A 38 16.72 12.01 -25.44
CA VAL A 38 17.10 12.18 -24.02
C VAL A 38 16.77 10.88 -23.29
N HIS A 39 17.75 10.34 -22.57
CA HIS A 39 17.67 9.02 -21.99
C HIS A 39 17.76 9.06 -20.47
N TYR A 40 16.80 8.40 -19.83
CA TYR A 40 16.72 8.15 -18.41
C TYR A 40 16.75 6.66 -18.13
N VAL A 41 17.24 6.27 -16.97
CA VAL A 41 17.23 4.89 -16.50
C VAL A 41 16.35 4.76 -15.27
N VAL A 42 15.66 3.63 -15.17
CA VAL A 42 14.86 3.24 -14.01
C VAL A 42 15.68 2.27 -13.19
N VAL A 43 15.99 2.65 -11.95
CA VAL A 43 16.90 1.92 -11.06
C VAL A 43 16.34 1.78 -9.64
N SER A 44 16.80 0.77 -8.93
CA SER A 44 16.73 0.64 -7.47
C SER A 44 18.09 0.18 -6.94
N ASP A 45 18.17 -0.06 -5.63
CA ASP A 45 19.39 -0.63 -5.03
C ASP A 45 19.68 -2.08 -5.51
N ALA A 46 18.67 -2.76 -6.07
CA ALA A 46 18.84 -4.07 -6.75
C ALA A 46 19.36 -3.96 -8.20
N GLY A 47 19.53 -2.76 -8.74
CA GLY A 47 20.07 -2.52 -10.08
C GLY A 47 19.10 -1.83 -11.04
N LYS A 48 19.35 -1.99 -12.33
CA LYS A 48 18.56 -1.39 -13.41
C LYS A 48 17.33 -2.26 -13.74
N HIS A 49 16.18 -1.59 -13.91
CA HIS A 49 14.91 -2.22 -14.24
C HIS A 49 14.34 -1.80 -15.58
N GLY A 50 14.79 -0.67 -16.14
CA GLY A 50 14.24 -0.17 -17.39
C GLY A 50 14.85 1.13 -17.86
N ASP A 51 14.23 1.65 -18.90
CA ASP A 51 14.65 2.86 -19.59
C ASP A 51 13.44 3.72 -19.95
N ILE A 52 13.62 5.04 -19.91
CA ILE A 52 12.66 6.02 -20.40
C ILE A 52 13.37 6.97 -21.35
N TRP A 53 12.73 7.27 -22.47
CA TRP A 53 13.24 8.21 -23.47
C TRP A 53 12.26 9.33 -23.71
N ARG A 54 12.80 10.49 -24.08
CA ARG A 54 12.05 11.66 -24.55
C ARG A 54 12.71 12.24 -25.79
N TRP A 55 11.91 12.64 -26.78
CA TRP A 55 12.37 13.36 -27.98
C TRP A 55 11.25 14.22 -28.56
N THR A 56 11.60 15.14 -29.47
CA THR A 56 10.64 15.92 -30.22
C THR A 56 10.40 15.27 -31.59
N LEU A 57 9.14 15.09 -31.95
CA LEU A 57 8.73 14.59 -33.25
C LEU A 57 8.92 15.68 -34.33
N PRO A 58 8.98 15.31 -35.64
CA PRO A 58 9.14 16.29 -36.74
C PRO A 58 8.07 17.38 -36.79
N ASP A 59 6.89 17.09 -36.26
CA ASP A 59 5.74 18.02 -36.18
C ASP A 59 5.72 18.88 -34.91
N GLY A 60 6.76 18.82 -34.10
CA GLY A 60 6.94 19.62 -32.88
C GLY A 60 6.33 19.02 -31.61
N ARG A 61 5.61 17.90 -31.68
CA ARG A 61 5.06 17.20 -30.50
C ARG A 61 6.17 16.53 -29.70
N THR A 62 5.97 16.38 -28.39
CA THR A 62 6.89 15.64 -27.53
C THR A 62 6.45 14.19 -27.40
N ALA A 63 7.38 13.27 -27.64
CA ALA A 63 7.17 11.85 -27.50
C ALA A 63 7.99 11.28 -26.33
N TYR A 64 7.41 10.32 -25.64
CA TYR A 64 8.01 9.56 -24.54
C TYR A 64 7.86 8.07 -24.81
N ARG A 65 8.86 7.29 -24.38
CA ARG A 65 8.83 5.83 -24.40
C ARG A 65 9.32 5.29 -23.08
N HIS A 66 8.56 4.40 -22.45
CA HIS A 66 8.92 3.72 -21.21
C HIS A 66 8.94 2.21 -21.45
N SER A 67 10.04 1.57 -21.11
CA SER A 67 10.22 0.12 -21.16
C SER A 67 10.85 -0.34 -19.85
N GLN A 68 10.10 -1.11 -19.06
CA GLN A 68 10.53 -1.56 -17.74
C GLN A 68 10.06 -2.99 -17.49
N SER A 69 10.91 -3.78 -16.84
CA SER A 69 10.55 -5.07 -16.26
C SER A 69 11.06 -5.15 -14.83
N LEU A 70 10.13 -5.31 -13.89
CA LEU A 70 10.42 -5.44 -12.47
C LEU A 70 9.82 -6.75 -11.95
N ARG A 71 10.65 -7.78 -11.75
CA ARG A 71 10.21 -9.09 -11.25
C ARG A 71 9.02 -9.69 -12.03
N GLY A 72 9.00 -9.49 -13.36
CA GLY A 72 7.93 -9.95 -14.24
C GLY A 72 6.75 -8.97 -14.40
N TRP A 73 6.71 -7.87 -13.63
CA TRP A 73 5.79 -6.77 -13.88
C TRP A 73 6.31 -5.91 -15.03
N ILE A 74 5.53 -5.81 -16.10
CA ILE A 74 5.94 -5.17 -17.34
C ILE A 74 5.24 -3.83 -17.49
N THR A 75 6.02 -2.79 -17.82
CA THR A 75 5.55 -1.51 -18.34
C THR A 75 6.15 -1.30 -19.73
N GLU A 76 5.31 -1.27 -20.73
CA GLU A 76 5.68 -0.96 -22.11
C GLU A 76 4.69 0.07 -22.64
N THR A 77 5.04 1.34 -22.52
CA THR A 77 4.15 2.44 -22.91
C THR A 77 4.85 3.47 -23.77
N ASP A 78 4.12 4.12 -24.65
CA ASP A 78 4.51 5.39 -25.26
C ASP A 78 3.46 6.47 -24.95
N GLN A 79 3.91 7.71 -24.98
CA GLN A 79 3.05 8.89 -24.82
C GLN A 79 3.45 9.95 -25.81
N VAL A 80 2.45 10.58 -26.45
CA VAL A 80 2.65 11.76 -27.29
C VAL A 80 1.85 12.92 -26.71
N THR A 81 2.53 14.04 -26.49
CA THR A 81 1.93 15.25 -25.92
C THR A 81 2.07 16.43 -26.87
N THR A 82 0.97 17.11 -27.15
CA THR A 82 0.92 18.42 -27.81
C THR A 82 0.71 19.48 -26.73
N LEU A 83 1.52 20.52 -26.74
CA LEU A 83 1.38 21.65 -25.82
C LEU A 83 0.77 22.85 -26.55
N ASP A 84 0.02 23.67 -25.82
CA ASP A 84 -0.45 24.98 -26.28
C ASP A 84 0.67 26.03 -26.15
N ALA A 85 0.36 27.28 -26.53
CA ALA A 85 1.31 28.40 -26.44
C ALA A 85 1.73 28.75 -24.99
N ALA A 86 0.93 28.38 -23.99
CA ALA A 86 1.25 28.55 -22.59
C ALA A 86 2.06 27.36 -22.03
N GLY A 87 2.29 26.31 -22.82
CA GLY A 87 3.01 25.11 -22.44
C GLY A 87 2.16 24.14 -21.61
N LEU A 88 0.82 24.23 -21.68
CA LEU A 88 -0.09 23.27 -21.07
C LEU A 88 -0.46 22.17 -22.07
N PRO A 89 -0.73 20.94 -21.61
CA PRO A 89 -1.18 19.87 -22.50
C PRO A 89 -2.50 20.23 -23.21
N GLN A 90 -2.46 20.28 -24.55
CA GLN A 90 -3.63 20.44 -25.41
C GLN A 90 -4.13 19.08 -25.90
N LYS A 91 -3.23 18.15 -26.16
CA LYS A 91 -3.55 16.76 -26.47
C LYS A 91 -2.53 15.83 -25.82
N VAL A 92 -3.02 14.75 -25.23
CA VAL A 92 -2.19 13.65 -24.69
C VAL A 92 -2.76 12.35 -25.22
N GLU A 93 -1.90 11.46 -25.69
CA GLU A 93 -2.22 10.11 -26.11
C GLU A 93 -1.20 9.15 -25.48
N VAL A 94 -1.69 8.20 -24.68
CA VAL A 94 -0.88 7.14 -24.05
C VAL A 94 -1.32 5.81 -24.64
N ARG A 95 -0.35 4.92 -24.93
CA ARG A 95 -0.61 3.58 -25.47
C ARG A 95 0.29 2.55 -24.81
N GLY A 96 -0.11 1.30 -24.82
CA GLY A 96 0.69 0.18 -24.36
C GLY A 96 0.12 -0.54 -23.16
N ILE A 97 0.99 -1.13 -22.34
CA ILE A 97 0.62 -1.95 -21.19
C ILE A 97 1.37 -1.50 -19.93
N SER A 98 0.68 -1.57 -18.79
CA SER A 98 1.22 -1.36 -17.45
C SER A 98 0.93 -2.58 -16.56
N PRO A 99 1.46 -2.65 -15.34
CA PRO A 99 1.09 -3.68 -14.37
C PRO A 99 -0.41 -3.76 -14.05
N SER A 100 -1.17 -2.68 -14.30
CA SER A 100 -2.64 -2.62 -14.16
C SER A 100 -3.40 -2.96 -15.45
N GLY A 101 -2.72 -3.44 -16.48
CA GLY A 101 -3.31 -3.79 -17.77
C GLY A 101 -3.10 -2.74 -18.86
N ASP A 102 -4.11 -2.54 -19.69
CA ASP A 102 -4.08 -1.55 -20.78
C ASP A 102 -3.82 -0.14 -20.22
N ALA A 103 -2.83 0.54 -20.79
CA ALA A 103 -2.45 1.91 -20.41
C ALA A 103 -3.10 2.97 -21.32
N ALA A 104 -4.00 2.57 -22.24
CA ALA A 104 -4.60 3.47 -23.21
C ALA A 104 -5.31 4.65 -22.55
N GLU A 105 -4.89 5.86 -22.91
CA GLU A 105 -5.46 7.10 -22.40
C GLU A 105 -5.41 8.20 -23.46
N THR A 106 -6.46 9.00 -23.54
CA THR A 106 -6.53 10.15 -24.42
C THR A 106 -7.06 11.36 -23.68
N PHE A 107 -6.47 12.52 -23.97
CA PHE A 107 -6.94 13.82 -23.53
C PHE A 107 -6.88 14.80 -24.70
N ALA A 108 -7.88 15.67 -24.84
CA ALA A 108 -7.88 16.74 -25.82
C ALA A 108 -8.69 17.94 -25.35
N ILE A 109 -8.25 19.14 -25.73
CA ILE A 109 -9.00 20.39 -25.62
C ILE A 109 -9.50 20.80 -27.01
N SER A 110 -10.81 21.04 -27.14
CA SER A 110 -11.45 21.56 -28.32
C SER A 110 -12.29 22.78 -27.95
N GLY A 111 -11.89 23.95 -28.42
CA GLY A 111 -12.45 25.22 -27.91
C GLY A 111 -12.21 25.39 -26.42
N THR A 112 -13.30 25.53 -25.65
CA THR A 112 -13.24 25.62 -24.17
C THR A 112 -13.42 24.27 -23.48
N LYS A 113 -13.71 23.19 -24.22
CA LYS A 113 -14.04 21.89 -23.67
C LYS A 113 -12.80 20.98 -23.63
N ALA A 114 -12.41 20.59 -22.43
CA ALA A 114 -11.46 19.50 -22.19
C ALA A 114 -12.21 18.18 -22.10
N SER A 115 -11.68 17.12 -22.70
CA SER A 115 -12.24 15.76 -22.63
C SER A 115 -11.14 14.72 -22.47
N TRP A 116 -11.42 13.66 -21.73
CA TRP A 116 -10.49 12.56 -21.51
C TRP A 116 -11.18 11.20 -21.46
N THR A 117 -10.42 10.18 -21.80
CA THR A 117 -10.81 8.78 -21.66
C THR A 117 -9.58 7.98 -21.27
N SER A 118 -9.69 7.19 -20.22
CA SER A 118 -8.67 6.26 -19.74
C SER A 118 -9.32 4.95 -19.29
N THR A 119 -8.53 3.97 -18.89
CA THR A 119 -9.03 2.75 -18.25
C THR A 119 -9.61 3.00 -16.86
N ALA A 120 -9.25 4.11 -16.23
CA ALA A 120 -9.74 4.49 -14.90
C ALA A 120 -11.04 5.30 -14.94
N ASP A 121 -11.18 6.19 -15.92
CA ASP A 121 -12.32 7.10 -16.03
C ASP A 121 -12.46 7.71 -17.43
N SER A 122 -13.60 8.33 -17.66
CA SER A 122 -13.83 9.24 -18.79
C SER A 122 -14.64 10.44 -18.32
N GLY A 123 -14.42 11.59 -18.98
CA GLY A 123 -15.16 12.79 -18.63
C GLY A 123 -14.87 13.99 -19.51
N SER A 124 -15.49 15.10 -19.16
CA SER A 124 -15.24 16.41 -19.79
C SER A 124 -15.44 17.55 -18.80
N SER A 125 -14.79 18.68 -19.09
CA SER A 125 -14.90 19.93 -18.31
C SER A 125 -14.96 21.10 -19.28
N ASP A 126 -15.88 22.04 -19.07
CA ASP A 126 -16.00 23.27 -19.86
C ASP A 126 -15.37 24.46 -19.14
N GLY A 127 -14.67 25.32 -19.88
CA GLY A 127 -14.14 26.60 -19.39
C GLY A 127 -13.00 26.47 -18.38
N ARG A 128 -12.50 25.27 -18.10
CA ARG A 128 -11.41 25.03 -17.16
C ARG A 128 -10.10 24.82 -17.91
N SER A 129 -9.14 25.71 -17.68
CA SER A 129 -7.75 25.51 -18.10
C SER A 129 -6.94 24.88 -16.97
N GLY A 130 -5.96 24.07 -17.28
CA GLY A 130 -5.10 23.44 -16.30
C GLY A 130 -4.20 22.39 -16.91
N TYR A 131 -3.29 21.88 -16.11
CA TYR A 131 -2.44 20.77 -16.53
C TYR A 131 -3.20 19.44 -16.44
N TYR A 132 -3.34 18.76 -17.56
CA TYR A 132 -3.88 17.39 -17.54
C TYR A 132 -2.85 16.42 -16.99
N LEU A 133 -3.21 15.74 -15.90
CA LEU A 133 -2.38 14.73 -15.26
C LEU A 133 -2.88 13.34 -15.68
N PRO A 134 -2.17 12.63 -16.55
CA PRO A 134 -2.59 11.32 -17.03
C PRO A 134 -2.62 10.29 -15.89
N ALA A 135 -3.60 9.38 -15.92
CA ALA A 135 -3.70 8.28 -14.96
C ALA A 135 -2.65 7.18 -15.24
N GLY A 136 -2.32 6.96 -16.52
CA GLY A 136 -1.36 5.95 -16.99
C GLY A 136 -0.15 6.53 -17.73
N GLY A 137 0.12 7.83 -17.59
CA GLY A 137 1.18 8.53 -18.33
C GLY A 137 2.59 8.05 -18.01
N VAL A 138 3.51 8.32 -18.94
CA VAL A 138 4.93 8.08 -18.73
C VAL A 138 5.46 9.05 -17.67
N ALA A 139 6.10 8.54 -16.61
CA ALA A 139 6.56 9.34 -15.46
C ALA A 139 7.39 10.57 -15.86
N LEU A 140 8.27 10.45 -16.85
CA LEU A 140 9.09 11.57 -17.35
C LEU A 140 8.24 12.72 -17.92
N SER A 141 6.99 12.47 -18.36
CA SER A 141 6.11 13.54 -18.86
C SER A 141 5.72 14.57 -17.80
N ASN A 142 5.92 14.25 -16.51
CA ASN A 142 5.77 15.21 -15.40
C ASN A 142 6.76 16.37 -15.47
N GLU A 143 7.79 16.30 -16.31
CA GLU A 143 8.70 17.42 -16.55
C GLU A 143 7.94 18.69 -16.99
N VAL A 144 6.89 18.52 -17.80
CA VAL A 144 6.06 19.64 -18.27
C VAL A 144 5.28 20.26 -17.11
N LEU A 145 4.74 19.44 -16.20
CA LEU A 145 4.07 19.92 -14.97
C LEU A 145 5.04 20.76 -14.13
N VAL A 146 6.23 20.22 -13.89
CA VAL A 146 7.28 20.88 -13.08
C VAL A 146 7.68 22.21 -13.69
N ASP A 147 7.89 22.27 -15.00
CA ASP A 147 8.22 23.51 -15.70
C ASP A 147 7.12 24.58 -15.55
N ARG A 148 5.85 24.16 -15.60
CA ARG A 148 4.71 25.08 -15.40
C ARG A 148 4.60 25.54 -13.95
N LEU A 149 4.83 24.67 -12.99
CA LEU A 149 4.86 25.03 -11.57
C LEU A 149 5.99 25.98 -11.23
N VAL A 150 7.17 25.79 -11.78
CA VAL A 150 8.30 26.73 -11.64
C VAL A 150 7.95 28.10 -12.21
N ALA A 151 7.31 28.14 -13.37
CA ALA A 151 6.90 29.41 -14.01
C ALA A 151 5.76 30.11 -13.25
N ALA A 152 4.84 29.37 -12.67
CA ALA A 152 3.71 29.90 -11.90
C ALA A 152 4.10 30.38 -10.48
N GLY A 153 5.22 29.87 -9.96
CA GLY A 153 5.69 30.20 -8.61
C GLY A 153 4.67 29.85 -7.53
N ALA A 154 4.47 30.75 -6.58
CA ALA A 154 3.57 30.53 -5.44
C ALA A 154 2.08 30.40 -5.82
N ALA A 155 1.67 30.87 -6.99
CA ALA A 155 0.29 30.77 -7.45
C ALA A 155 -0.12 29.32 -7.75
N GLY A 156 0.83 28.45 -8.11
CA GLY A 156 0.55 27.08 -8.53
C GLY A 156 -0.23 27.01 -9.83
N ILE A 157 -0.74 25.83 -10.15
CA ILE A 157 -1.56 25.60 -11.35
C ILE A 157 -2.74 24.67 -11.05
N ASP A 158 -3.84 24.88 -11.75
CA ASP A 158 -4.98 23.97 -11.71
C ASP A 158 -4.65 22.68 -12.45
N LEU A 159 -5.16 21.58 -11.94
CA LEU A 159 -5.03 20.24 -12.52
C LEU A 159 -6.36 19.82 -13.19
N LEU A 160 -6.24 19.07 -14.28
CA LEU A 160 -7.35 18.36 -14.92
C LEU A 160 -7.16 16.85 -14.70
N PRO A 161 -8.22 16.12 -14.38
CA PRO A 161 -9.64 16.52 -14.27
C PRO A 161 -9.99 17.42 -13.11
N SER A 162 -9.21 17.42 -12.02
CA SER A 162 -9.47 18.22 -10.81
C SER A 162 -8.20 18.36 -9.97
N GLY A 163 -8.21 19.33 -9.06
CA GLY A 163 -7.10 19.59 -8.14
C GLY A 163 -6.38 20.88 -8.44
N HIS A 164 -5.41 21.21 -7.61
CA HIS A 164 -4.52 22.36 -7.74
C HIS A 164 -3.15 21.98 -7.18
N ALA A 165 -2.10 22.19 -7.95
CA ALA A 165 -0.74 21.88 -7.54
C ALA A 165 0.08 23.12 -7.26
N THR A 166 0.92 23.04 -6.23
CA THR A 166 1.89 24.07 -5.86
C THR A 166 3.27 23.46 -5.71
N LEU A 167 4.31 24.27 -5.91
CA LEU A 167 5.70 23.84 -5.78
C LEU A 167 6.44 24.72 -4.77
N THR A 168 7.20 24.09 -3.89
CA THR A 168 8.14 24.75 -2.98
C THR A 168 9.56 24.29 -3.29
N VAL A 169 10.50 25.24 -3.25
CA VAL A 169 11.91 24.98 -3.52
C VAL A 169 12.61 24.66 -2.22
N GLY A 170 13.38 23.56 -2.24
CA GLY A 170 14.21 23.07 -1.13
C GLY A 170 15.72 23.32 -1.34
N PRO A 171 16.56 22.59 -0.61
CA PRO A 171 18.01 22.73 -0.66
C PRO A 171 18.63 22.22 -1.97
N ASN A 172 19.86 22.63 -2.23
CA ASN A 172 20.69 22.11 -3.30
C ASN A 172 21.50 20.89 -2.84
N LEU A 173 21.85 20.03 -3.80
CA LEU A 173 22.74 18.89 -3.64
C LEU A 173 23.71 18.83 -4.82
N THR A 174 24.96 18.46 -4.55
CA THR A 174 25.93 18.14 -5.63
C THR A 174 26.03 16.63 -5.75
N ILE A 175 25.80 16.11 -6.94
CA ILE A 175 25.97 14.69 -7.30
C ILE A 175 26.99 14.55 -8.41
N THR A 176 27.52 13.35 -8.61
CA THR A 176 28.55 13.11 -9.64
C THR A 176 28.05 12.11 -10.67
N GLY A 177 28.00 12.52 -11.91
CA GLY A 177 27.69 11.66 -13.05
C GLY A 177 28.89 11.33 -13.90
N SER A 178 28.69 10.58 -14.97
CA SER A 178 29.74 10.22 -15.95
C SER A 178 30.41 11.40 -16.62
N LYS A 179 29.75 12.57 -16.63
CA LYS A 179 30.27 13.83 -17.21
C LYS A 179 30.78 14.82 -16.16
N GLY A 180 30.91 14.40 -14.92
CA GLY A 180 31.37 15.22 -13.80
C GLY A 180 30.26 15.61 -12.81
N PRO A 181 30.60 16.53 -11.87
CA PRO A 181 29.67 16.99 -10.86
C PRO A 181 28.52 17.83 -11.46
N LYS A 182 27.34 17.71 -10.85
CA LYS A 182 26.15 18.48 -11.20
C LYS A 182 25.45 18.97 -9.92
N ILE A 183 25.09 20.24 -9.90
CA ILE A 183 24.25 20.79 -8.82
C ILE A 183 22.80 20.57 -9.20
N ILE A 184 22.04 19.96 -8.29
CA ILE A 184 20.62 19.74 -8.42
C ILE A 184 19.89 20.36 -7.23
N LYS A 185 18.61 20.63 -7.39
CA LYS A 185 17.77 21.30 -6.41
C LYS A 185 16.56 20.46 -6.07
N LEU A 186 16.33 20.21 -4.79
CA LEU A 186 15.12 19.53 -4.32
C LEU A 186 13.91 20.46 -4.48
N VAL A 187 12.80 19.92 -4.94
CA VAL A 187 11.49 20.58 -4.91
C VAL A 187 10.45 19.64 -4.32
N SER A 188 9.42 20.22 -3.71
CA SER A 188 8.27 19.53 -3.16
C SER A 188 7.01 20.03 -3.86
N VAL A 189 6.25 19.12 -4.47
CA VAL A 189 4.99 19.39 -5.17
C VAL A 189 3.84 18.89 -4.32
N ARG A 190 2.87 19.74 -4.05
CA ARG A 190 1.65 19.43 -3.27
C ARG A 190 0.40 19.49 -4.15
N GLY A 191 -0.67 18.83 -3.70
CA GLY A 191 -1.97 18.83 -4.38
C GLY A 191 -2.13 17.72 -5.43
N ILE A 192 -1.14 16.88 -5.62
CA ILE A 192 -1.20 15.70 -6.50
C ILE A 192 -1.59 14.46 -5.69
N LEU A 193 -0.82 14.14 -4.66
CA LEU A 193 -1.12 13.09 -3.69
C LEU A 193 -1.52 13.72 -2.34
N SER A 194 -1.98 12.92 -1.41
CA SER A 194 -2.21 13.34 -0.02
C SER A 194 -0.92 13.77 0.67
N SER A 195 0.20 13.14 0.32
CA SER A 195 1.57 13.54 0.70
C SER A 195 2.22 14.44 -0.34
N PRO A 196 3.20 15.27 0.04
CA PRO A 196 4.03 15.99 -0.92
C PRO A 196 4.84 15.01 -1.78
N ILE A 197 4.97 15.28 -3.07
CA ILE A 197 5.87 14.55 -3.97
C ILE A 197 7.17 15.33 -4.06
N THR A 198 8.30 14.69 -3.81
CA THR A 198 9.63 15.28 -3.96
C THR A 198 10.20 14.95 -5.33
N MET A 199 10.78 15.95 -5.98
CA MET A 199 11.43 15.83 -7.28
C MET A 199 12.72 16.65 -7.29
N TRP A 200 13.55 16.44 -8.31
CA TRP A 200 14.81 17.15 -8.45
C TRP A 200 14.84 17.96 -9.73
N LEU A 201 15.35 19.20 -9.63
CA LEU A 201 15.61 20.08 -10.76
C LEU A 201 17.11 20.22 -10.98
N ASP A 202 17.50 20.50 -12.23
CA ASP A 202 18.87 20.90 -12.55
C ASP A 202 19.11 22.41 -12.28
N GLU A 203 20.30 22.87 -12.57
CA GLU A 203 20.73 24.28 -12.42
C GLU A 203 19.89 25.26 -13.24
N ASN A 204 19.22 24.78 -14.30
CA ASN A 204 18.34 25.59 -15.16
C ASN A 204 16.87 25.53 -14.72
N ASN A 205 16.59 24.96 -13.53
CA ASN A 205 15.26 24.69 -13.00
C ASN A 205 14.41 23.76 -13.90
N ARG A 206 15.04 22.86 -14.65
CA ARG A 206 14.35 21.84 -15.45
C ARG A 206 14.30 20.54 -14.64
N TYR A 207 13.25 19.75 -14.88
CA TYR A 207 13.14 18.44 -14.26
C TYR A 207 14.42 17.62 -14.47
N PHE A 208 14.94 17.05 -13.40
CA PHE A 208 16.14 16.25 -13.42
C PHE A 208 15.89 14.80 -13.04
N ALA A 209 15.21 14.54 -11.93
CA ALA A 209 15.01 13.18 -11.43
C ALA A 209 13.80 13.07 -10.51
N ASP A 210 13.29 11.85 -10.42
CA ASP A 210 12.36 11.39 -9.39
C ASP A 210 13.04 10.23 -8.65
N VAL A 211 13.15 10.31 -7.33
CA VAL A 211 13.94 9.37 -6.54
C VAL A 211 13.14 8.83 -5.36
N GLY A 212 13.03 7.50 -5.32
CA GLY A 212 12.34 6.74 -4.29
C GLY A 212 12.95 5.33 -4.17
N SER A 213 12.17 4.35 -3.76
CA SER A 213 12.56 2.92 -3.80
C SER A 213 12.84 2.44 -5.23
N ILE A 214 12.13 3.03 -6.19
CA ILE A 214 12.43 2.94 -7.63
C ILE A 214 12.66 4.38 -8.08
N SER A 215 13.77 4.63 -8.75
CA SER A 215 14.21 5.97 -9.14
C SER A 215 14.29 6.10 -10.65
N THR A 216 13.91 7.27 -11.17
CA THR A 216 14.09 7.65 -12.57
C THR A 216 15.12 8.77 -12.62
N VAL A 217 16.30 8.49 -13.16
CA VAL A 217 17.43 9.42 -13.22
C VAL A 217 18.01 9.50 -14.63
N PRO A 218 18.62 10.63 -15.03
CA PRO A 218 19.30 10.71 -16.32
C PRO A 218 20.40 9.65 -16.43
N ALA A 219 20.56 9.04 -17.60
CA ALA A 219 21.63 8.09 -17.86
C ALA A 219 23.01 8.71 -17.56
N GLY A 220 23.83 7.99 -16.78
CA GLY A 220 25.11 8.44 -16.26
C GLY A 220 25.06 8.99 -14.83
N PHE A 221 23.87 9.06 -14.18
CA PHE A 221 23.71 9.45 -12.77
C PHE A 221 23.11 8.35 -11.89
N GLU A 222 22.98 7.14 -12.42
CA GLU A 222 22.33 5.98 -11.80
C GLU A 222 23.11 5.34 -10.63
N ALA A 223 24.27 5.85 -10.27
CA ALA A 223 25.04 5.32 -9.14
C ALA A 223 24.23 5.36 -7.84
N ILE A 224 24.22 4.25 -7.10
CA ILE A 224 23.50 4.09 -5.81
C ILE A 224 23.86 5.22 -4.83
N ALA A 225 25.12 5.67 -4.81
CA ALA A 225 25.55 6.79 -3.97
C ALA A 225 24.79 8.09 -4.26
N ASN A 226 24.45 8.36 -5.53
CA ASN A 226 23.69 9.53 -5.93
C ASN A 226 22.22 9.41 -5.48
N THR A 227 21.56 8.28 -5.80
CA THR A 227 20.16 8.06 -5.43
C THR A 227 19.98 8.04 -3.91
N LYS A 228 20.94 7.44 -3.19
CA LYS A 228 20.95 7.48 -1.72
C LYS A 228 21.10 8.91 -1.18
N ALA A 229 22.04 9.70 -1.67
CA ALA A 229 22.24 11.08 -1.22
C ALA A 229 20.99 11.94 -1.50
N MET A 230 20.31 11.71 -2.62
CA MET A 230 19.05 12.38 -2.95
C MET A 230 17.94 11.97 -1.96
N ARG A 231 17.75 10.68 -1.67
CA ARG A 231 16.78 10.19 -0.68
C ARG A 231 17.05 10.75 0.71
N ASP A 232 18.30 10.70 1.17
CA ASP A 232 18.70 11.21 2.49
C ASP A 232 18.32 12.69 2.66
N LEU A 233 18.53 13.52 1.62
CA LEU A 233 18.17 14.94 1.68
C LEU A 233 16.65 15.18 1.59
N GLN A 234 15.90 14.37 0.83
CA GLN A 234 14.44 14.38 0.80
C GLN A 234 13.88 14.11 2.20
N GLU A 235 14.33 13.04 2.84
CA GLU A 235 13.91 12.65 4.19
C GLU A 235 14.25 13.76 5.22
N ALA A 236 15.48 14.29 5.19
CA ALA A 236 15.87 15.35 6.09
C ALA A 236 15.01 16.62 5.93
N THR A 237 14.61 16.93 4.70
CA THR A 237 13.79 18.12 4.38
C THR A 237 12.34 17.94 4.86
N THR A 238 11.73 16.79 4.59
CA THR A 238 10.36 16.48 5.00
C THR A 238 10.24 16.25 6.50
N ALA A 239 11.27 15.71 7.14
CA ALA A 239 11.29 15.41 8.58
C ALA A 239 10.99 16.63 9.47
N THR A 240 11.33 17.84 9.06
CA THR A 240 11.06 19.06 9.84
C THR A 240 9.57 19.35 9.95
N GLU A 241 8.83 19.22 8.85
CA GLU A 241 7.38 19.43 8.84
C GLU A 241 6.66 18.33 9.62
N VAL A 242 7.00 17.08 9.34
CA VAL A 242 6.41 15.92 10.04
C VAL A 242 6.68 15.96 11.54
N ARG A 243 7.87 16.39 11.95
CA ARG A 243 8.19 16.64 13.38
C ARG A 243 7.25 17.67 13.99
N SER A 244 6.97 18.77 13.29
CA SER A 244 6.04 19.80 13.77
C SER A 244 4.65 19.23 13.98
N ILE A 245 4.17 18.41 13.03
CA ILE A 245 2.88 17.71 13.13
C ILE A 245 2.88 16.75 14.32
N ALA A 246 3.88 15.86 14.42
CA ALA A 246 3.98 14.88 15.50
C ALA A 246 3.96 15.55 16.88
N ARG A 247 4.80 16.56 17.08
CA ARG A 247 4.88 17.27 18.35
C ARG A 247 3.59 17.99 18.73
N ARG A 248 2.84 18.54 17.74
CA ARG A 248 1.54 19.15 17.99
C ARG A 248 0.57 18.15 18.63
N PHE A 249 0.45 16.94 18.07
CA PHE A 249 -0.43 15.90 18.61
C PHE A 249 0.06 15.37 19.95
N LEU A 250 1.35 15.07 20.08
CA LEU A 250 1.94 14.55 21.31
C LEU A 250 1.86 15.53 22.47
N THR A 251 1.95 16.86 22.22
CA THR A 251 1.84 17.88 23.25
C THR A 251 0.38 18.12 23.63
N ALA A 252 -0.52 18.24 22.65
CA ALA A 252 -1.95 18.50 22.89
C ALA A 252 -2.66 17.30 23.54
N GLY A 253 -2.25 16.08 23.23
CA GLY A 253 -2.78 14.82 23.77
C GLY A 253 -2.10 14.35 25.05
N ALA A 254 -1.09 15.09 25.55
CA ALA A 254 -0.17 14.62 26.56
C ALA A 254 -0.86 14.15 27.84
N LYS A 255 -0.95 12.84 27.99
CA LYS A 255 -1.08 12.06 29.26
C LYS A 255 -2.16 12.50 30.24
N ALA A 256 -3.10 13.38 29.85
CA ALA A 256 -4.27 13.63 30.66
C ALA A 256 -5.10 12.34 30.76
N PRO A 257 -5.64 12.01 31.93
CA PRO A 257 -6.52 10.85 32.05
C PRO A 257 -7.72 10.99 31.10
N VAL A 258 -8.10 9.90 30.44
CA VAL A 258 -9.29 9.84 29.61
C VAL A 258 -10.22 8.73 30.08
N LEU A 259 -11.48 9.09 30.29
CA LEU A 259 -12.54 8.15 30.61
C LEU A 259 -13.47 8.02 29.39
N PHE A 260 -13.45 6.85 28.78
CA PHE A 260 -14.48 6.47 27.82
C PHE A 260 -15.65 5.87 28.59
N ASP A 261 -16.83 6.48 28.50
CA ASP A 261 -18.00 6.03 29.26
C ASP A 261 -19.16 5.69 28.31
N HIS A 262 -19.96 4.67 28.68
CA HIS A 262 -21.06 4.16 27.87
C HIS A 262 -20.64 3.60 26.50
N VAL A 263 -19.47 2.99 26.41
CA VAL A 263 -19.00 2.34 25.16
C VAL A 263 -19.50 0.89 25.05
N ARG A 264 -19.62 0.38 23.81
CA ARG A 264 -19.45 -1.06 23.56
C ARG A 264 -17.95 -1.34 23.55
N LEU A 265 -17.50 -2.26 24.40
CA LEU A 265 -16.08 -2.62 24.54
C LEU A 265 -15.81 -3.97 23.85
N PHE A 266 -14.83 -4.03 22.98
CA PHE A 266 -14.31 -5.30 22.46
C PHE A 266 -13.25 -5.88 23.41
N ASP A 267 -13.59 -6.99 24.07
CA ASP A 267 -12.66 -7.82 24.86
C ASP A 267 -11.96 -8.78 23.89
N ALA A 268 -10.78 -8.38 23.40
CA ALA A 268 -10.03 -9.14 22.40
C ALA A 268 -9.47 -10.46 22.96
N ASP A 269 -9.22 -10.56 24.25
CA ASP A 269 -8.73 -11.80 24.88
C ASP A 269 -9.81 -12.89 24.85
N LYS A 270 -11.07 -12.51 25.04
CA LYS A 270 -12.22 -13.44 25.01
C LYS A 270 -12.95 -13.51 23.66
N GLY A 271 -12.68 -12.56 22.75
CA GLY A 271 -13.40 -12.47 21.48
C GLY A 271 -14.88 -12.12 21.64
N VAL A 272 -15.24 -11.23 22.56
CA VAL A 272 -16.64 -10.84 22.84
C VAL A 272 -16.79 -9.32 22.91
N PHE A 273 -18.00 -8.84 22.62
CA PHE A 273 -18.37 -7.44 22.79
C PHE A 273 -19.18 -7.28 24.08
N LEU A 274 -18.77 -6.35 24.93
CA LEU A 274 -19.39 -6.02 26.20
C LEU A 274 -20.13 -4.69 26.07
N GLU A 275 -21.43 -4.70 26.36
CA GLU A 275 -22.26 -3.52 26.25
C GLU A 275 -22.09 -2.59 27.47
N ASN A 276 -22.24 -1.28 27.21
CA ASN A 276 -22.37 -0.26 28.24
C ASN A 276 -21.25 -0.29 29.28
N GLN A 277 -20.00 -0.25 28.80
CA GLN A 277 -18.80 -0.27 29.64
C GLN A 277 -18.19 1.14 29.79
N ALA A 278 -17.35 1.27 30.82
CA ALA A 278 -16.46 2.40 31.03
C ALA A 278 -15.00 1.91 31.05
N VAL A 279 -14.09 2.68 30.43
CA VAL A 279 -12.65 2.40 30.42
C VAL A 279 -11.90 3.69 30.75
N LEU A 280 -11.09 3.65 31.82
CA LEU A 280 -10.20 4.75 32.23
C LEU A 280 -8.77 4.44 31.79
N ALA A 281 -8.20 5.33 30.97
CA ALA A 281 -6.75 5.36 30.73
C ALA A 281 -6.12 6.51 31.53
N LYS A 282 -5.00 6.22 32.16
CA LYS A 282 -4.21 7.15 32.98
C LYS A 282 -2.74 6.77 32.93
N ASP A 283 -1.87 7.77 32.85
CA ASP A 283 -0.40 7.60 32.84
C ASP A 283 0.09 6.61 31.74
N GLY A 284 -0.59 6.63 30.58
CA GLY A 284 -0.26 5.75 29.45
C GLY A 284 -0.73 4.29 29.60
N LYS A 285 -1.48 3.96 30.65
CA LYS A 285 -1.99 2.61 30.93
C LYS A 285 -3.50 2.59 31.07
N ILE A 286 -4.09 1.43 30.85
CA ILE A 286 -5.48 1.16 31.18
C ILE A 286 -5.56 0.98 32.70
N ALA A 287 -6.18 1.96 33.38
CA ALA A 287 -6.22 2.03 34.84
C ALA A 287 -7.45 1.29 35.43
N ALA A 288 -8.58 1.33 34.75
CA ALA A 288 -9.80 0.65 35.20
C ALA A 288 -10.74 0.31 34.03
N ILE A 289 -11.52 -0.76 34.21
CA ILE A 289 -12.61 -1.17 33.33
C ILE A 289 -13.78 -1.55 34.24
N GLY A 290 -15.00 -1.13 33.90
CA GLY A 290 -16.20 -1.42 34.66
C GLY A 290 -17.48 -1.09 33.89
N ALA A 291 -18.63 -1.23 34.57
CA ALA A 291 -19.91 -0.82 33.99
C ALA A 291 -19.93 0.71 33.78
N ALA A 292 -20.69 1.17 32.81
CA ALA A 292 -20.86 2.60 32.55
C ALA A 292 -21.33 3.35 33.81
N GLY A 293 -20.74 4.52 34.07
CA GLY A 293 -21.02 5.33 35.25
C GLY A 293 -20.40 4.82 36.55
N SER A 294 -19.72 3.66 36.57
CA SER A 294 -19.14 3.09 37.79
C SER A 294 -17.73 3.59 38.11
N ILE A 295 -17.06 4.20 37.13
CA ILE A 295 -15.69 4.68 37.30
C ILE A 295 -15.71 6.21 37.49
N PRO A 296 -15.28 6.74 38.64
CA PRO A 296 -15.18 8.18 38.84
C PRO A 296 -14.08 8.77 37.92
N ALA A 297 -14.42 9.86 37.25
CA ALA A 297 -13.42 10.59 36.45
C ALA A 297 -12.40 11.28 37.39
N PRO A 298 -11.09 11.00 37.25
CA PRO A 298 -10.08 11.72 38.03
C PRO A 298 -10.08 13.24 37.71
N ALA A 299 -9.53 14.04 38.62
CA ALA A 299 -9.35 15.48 38.36
C ALA A 299 -8.54 15.70 37.08
N GLY A 300 -9.05 16.59 36.21
CA GLY A 300 -8.45 16.88 34.91
C GLY A 300 -8.68 15.82 33.82
N ALA A 301 -9.46 14.77 34.09
CA ALA A 301 -9.77 13.77 33.08
C ALA A 301 -10.71 14.30 31.99
N ARG A 302 -10.40 13.99 30.74
CA ARG A 302 -11.35 14.15 29.61
C ARG A 302 -12.34 13.00 29.63
N THR A 303 -13.62 13.28 29.77
CA THR A 303 -14.67 12.25 29.64
C THR A 303 -15.24 12.28 28.21
N ILE A 304 -15.26 11.12 27.58
CA ILE A 304 -15.78 10.88 26.22
C ILE A 304 -17.02 10.01 26.33
N ASN A 305 -18.18 10.54 25.90
CA ASN A 305 -19.42 9.77 25.81
C ASN A 305 -19.35 8.84 24.59
N GLY A 306 -19.38 7.55 24.86
CA GLY A 306 -19.28 6.49 23.86
C GLY A 306 -20.59 5.85 23.45
N ARG A 307 -21.76 6.44 23.78
CA ARG A 307 -23.06 5.89 23.36
C ARG A 307 -23.13 5.74 21.84
N GLY A 308 -23.53 4.54 21.39
CA GLY A 308 -23.57 4.19 19.95
C GLY A 308 -22.19 3.93 19.31
N LYS A 309 -21.10 3.95 20.10
CA LYS A 309 -19.74 3.75 19.63
C LYS A 309 -19.12 2.49 20.19
N THR A 310 -18.16 1.94 19.48
CA THR A 310 -17.38 0.79 19.91
C THR A 310 -15.94 1.23 20.23
N LEU A 311 -15.45 0.82 21.40
CA LEU A 311 -14.04 0.95 21.79
C LEU A 311 -13.35 -0.38 21.54
N VAL A 312 -12.32 -0.36 20.69
CA VAL A 312 -11.49 -1.53 20.35
C VAL A 312 -10.05 -1.28 20.78
N PRO A 313 -9.22 -2.32 21.00
CA PRO A 313 -7.78 -2.15 21.15
C PRO A 313 -7.21 -1.39 19.94
N GLY A 314 -6.05 -0.79 20.10
CA GLY A 314 -5.28 -0.29 18.98
C GLY A 314 -5.15 -1.34 17.89
N ILE A 315 -5.45 -0.98 16.65
CA ILE A 315 -5.52 -1.90 15.54
C ILE A 315 -4.09 -2.20 15.04
N TRP A 316 -3.87 -3.43 14.62
CA TRP A 316 -2.62 -3.90 14.03
C TRP A 316 -2.80 -4.19 12.54
N ASP A 317 -1.85 -3.71 11.73
CA ASP A 317 -1.64 -4.24 10.40
C ASP A 317 -0.42 -5.16 10.42
N SER A 318 -0.64 -6.45 10.14
CA SER A 318 0.43 -7.45 10.26
C SER A 318 1.36 -7.49 9.04
N HIS A 319 1.05 -6.73 8.00
CA HIS A 319 1.85 -6.66 6.79
C HIS A 319 1.77 -5.27 6.15
N MET A 320 2.56 -4.36 6.66
CA MET A 320 2.62 -2.99 6.18
C MET A 320 4.08 -2.54 6.12
N HIS A 321 4.48 -1.88 5.05
CA HIS A 321 5.84 -1.36 4.95
C HIS A 321 5.96 0.03 5.55
N ILE A 322 7.11 0.33 6.18
CA ILE A 322 7.45 1.71 6.53
C ILE A 322 7.68 2.46 5.21
N GLY A 323 6.73 3.26 4.83
CA GLY A 323 6.78 4.12 3.65
C GLY A 323 7.40 5.49 3.99
N ASP A 324 6.87 6.52 3.35
CA ASP A 324 7.18 7.89 3.73
C ASP A 324 6.50 8.30 5.06
N ASP A 325 6.98 9.39 5.64
CA ASP A 325 6.50 9.90 6.94
C ASP A 325 5.00 10.27 6.96
N TRP A 326 4.41 10.58 5.80
CA TRP A 326 3.00 10.92 5.68
C TRP A 326 2.12 9.67 5.65
N SER A 327 2.59 8.61 5.04
CA SER A 327 1.87 7.33 5.00
C SER A 327 1.72 6.73 6.39
N VAL A 328 2.76 6.79 7.23
CA VAL A 328 2.68 6.30 8.62
C VAL A 328 1.79 7.17 9.49
N LEU A 329 1.70 8.49 9.23
CA LEU A 329 0.75 9.38 9.88
C LEU A 329 -0.70 9.04 9.49
N ALA A 330 -0.95 8.75 8.20
CA ALA A 330 -2.26 8.33 7.71
C ALA A 330 -2.73 7.03 8.36
N ASN A 331 -1.80 6.10 8.65
CA ASN A 331 -2.12 4.84 9.33
C ASN A 331 -2.61 5.07 10.76
N ILE A 332 -2.00 5.99 11.53
CA ILE A 332 -2.51 6.39 12.86
C ILE A 332 -3.92 6.98 12.74
N ALA A 333 -4.20 7.80 11.71
CA ALA A 333 -5.54 8.36 11.49
C ALA A 333 -6.60 7.30 11.23
N ASN A 334 -6.21 6.12 10.74
CA ASN A 334 -7.07 4.95 10.55
C ASN A 334 -7.08 4.00 11.77
N GLY A 335 -6.46 4.37 12.88
CA GLY A 335 -6.46 3.61 14.13
C GLY A 335 -5.38 2.53 14.23
N ILE A 336 -4.43 2.47 13.30
CA ILE A 336 -3.32 1.50 13.33
C ILE A 336 -2.26 2.03 14.29
N THR A 337 -2.23 1.50 15.52
CA THR A 337 -1.28 1.90 16.57
C THR A 337 -0.06 1.02 16.64
N SER A 338 -0.09 -0.14 16.01
CA SER A 338 1.05 -1.06 15.92
C SER A 338 1.01 -1.79 14.59
N PHE A 339 2.15 -2.21 14.09
CA PHE A 339 2.21 -2.95 12.83
C PHE A 339 3.48 -3.80 12.71
N ARG A 340 3.42 -4.79 11.85
CA ARG A 340 4.61 -5.51 11.40
C ARG A 340 5.03 -4.95 10.05
N SER A 341 6.33 -4.76 9.87
CA SER A 341 6.91 -4.32 8.60
C SER A 341 7.83 -5.42 8.05
N PRO A 342 7.31 -6.29 7.16
CA PRO A 342 8.05 -7.44 6.68
C PRO A 342 8.89 -7.11 5.44
N GLY A 343 9.80 -6.15 5.51
CA GLY A 343 10.65 -5.83 4.36
C GLY A 343 11.17 -4.40 4.32
N THR A 344 11.35 -3.78 5.47
CA THR A 344 12.00 -2.47 5.55
C THR A 344 13.51 -2.63 5.69
N GLU A 345 14.26 -1.77 5.04
CA GLU A 345 15.72 -1.70 5.15
C GLU A 345 16.14 -1.35 6.59
N ILE A 346 17.28 -1.89 7.04
CA ILE A 346 17.75 -1.73 8.42
C ILE A 346 17.87 -0.26 8.82
N ASP A 347 18.53 0.56 8.01
CA ASP A 347 18.76 1.97 8.33
C ASP A 347 17.45 2.76 8.41
N GLN A 348 16.52 2.51 7.50
CA GLN A 348 15.20 3.12 7.51
C GLN A 348 14.40 2.71 8.76
N ALA A 349 14.41 1.43 9.11
CA ALA A 349 13.73 0.92 10.30
C ALA A 349 14.26 1.56 11.59
N LEU A 350 15.59 1.64 11.72
CA LEU A 350 16.24 2.24 12.89
C LEU A 350 15.98 3.75 12.97
N SER A 351 16.04 4.46 11.84
CA SER A 351 15.74 5.89 11.77
C SER A 351 14.28 6.18 12.16
N ALA A 352 13.32 5.49 11.56
CA ALA A 352 11.90 5.68 11.85
C ALA A 352 11.57 5.36 13.32
N THR A 353 12.11 4.24 13.85
CA THR A 353 11.92 3.85 15.26
C THR A 353 12.51 4.89 16.21
N LYS A 354 13.72 5.38 15.95
CA LYS A 354 14.36 6.43 16.74
C LYS A 354 13.53 7.72 16.76
N ARG A 355 13.04 8.13 15.61
CA ARG A 355 12.20 9.34 15.46
C ARG A 355 10.85 9.18 16.16
N ARG A 356 10.23 8.00 16.10
CA ARG A 356 9.03 7.69 16.88
C ARG A 356 9.30 7.86 18.38
N LEU A 357 10.35 7.23 18.90
CA LEU A 357 10.69 7.27 20.33
C LEU A 357 11.06 8.68 20.82
N SER A 358 11.63 9.53 19.97
CA SER A 358 11.92 10.94 20.29
C SER A 358 10.71 11.86 20.14
N GLY A 359 9.56 11.39 19.64
CA GLY A 359 8.39 12.21 19.33
C GLY A 359 8.54 13.08 18.08
N ASP A 360 9.47 12.74 17.21
CA ASP A 360 9.72 13.44 15.95
C ASP A 360 8.94 12.82 14.77
N LEU A 361 8.33 11.66 14.99
CA LEU A 361 7.48 10.97 14.02
C LEU A 361 6.26 10.37 14.73
N LEU A 362 5.06 10.71 14.28
CA LEU A 362 3.83 10.10 14.77
C LEU A 362 3.54 8.84 13.94
N MET A 363 3.87 7.69 14.50
CA MET A 363 3.80 6.39 13.85
C MET A 363 3.40 5.33 14.88
N GLY A 364 2.64 4.32 14.46
CA GLY A 364 2.40 3.12 15.25
C GLY A 364 3.71 2.41 15.63
N GLU A 365 3.66 1.55 16.63
CA GLU A 365 4.83 0.76 17.03
C GLU A 365 5.20 -0.27 15.94
N PRO A 366 6.42 -0.22 15.37
CA PRO A 366 6.83 -1.12 14.32
C PRO A 366 7.53 -2.37 14.88
N PHE A 367 7.17 -3.54 14.31
CA PHE A 367 7.90 -4.80 14.47
C PHE A 367 8.47 -5.19 13.11
N VAL A 368 9.77 -4.94 12.92
CA VAL A 368 10.38 -4.98 11.59
C VAL A 368 11.11 -6.29 11.35
N SER A 369 10.86 -6.90 10.20
CA SER A 369 11.67 -7.96 9.60
C SER A 369 12.40 -7.42 8.38
N VAL A 370 13.62 -7.89 8.18
CA VAL A 370 14.43 -7.51 7.03
C VAL A 370 14.27 -8.55 5.93
N LEU A 371 14.10 -8.06 4.72
CA LEU A 371 13.97 -8.88 3.54
C LEU A 371 15.36 -9.40 3.12
N ILE A 372 15.48 -10.73 2.96
CA ILE A 372 16.70 -11.41 2.49
C ILE A 372 16.35 -12.13 1.21
N ASP A 373 17.10 -11.88 0.14
CA ASP A 373 16.92 -12.56 -1.14
C ASP A 373 18.26 -12.91 -1.76
N ARG A 374 18.27 -13.88 -2.67
CA ARG A 374 19.49 -14.23 -3.42
C ARG A 374 19.80 -13.09 -4.41
N GLU A 375 21.09 -12.83 -4.63
CA GLU A 375 21.53 -11.98 -5.73
C GLU A 375 21.08 -12.58 -7.07
N ASP A 376 20.12 -11.95 -7.72
CA ASP A 376 19.41 -12.43 -8.89
C ASP A 376 18.77 -11.23 -9.63
N PRO A 377 18.65 -11.22 -10.96
CA PRO A 377 17.91 -10.19 -11.68
C PRO A 377 16.46 -10.00 -11.25
N LEU A 378 15.87 -11.03 -10.62
CA LEU A 378 14.51 -11.01 -10.06
C LEU A 378 14.50 -10.81 -8.54
N ALA A 379 15.63 -10.46 -7.92
CA ALA A 379 15.70 -10.18 -6.49
C ALA A 379 14.76 -9.03 -6.09
N ALA A 380 14.27 -9.08 -4.87
CA ALA A 380 13.47 -7.99 -4.33
C ALA A 380 14.31 -6.71 -4.16
N GLN A 381 13.74 -5.56 -4.54
CA GLN A 381 14.36 -4.27 -4.21
C GLN A 381 14.36 -4.07 -2.69
N GLY A 382 15.43 -3.46 -2.17
CA GLY A 382 15.62 -3.25 -0.73
C GLY A 382 15.97 -4.52 0.07
N ALA A 383 16.23 -5.67 -0.60
CA ALA A 383 16.67 -6.86 0.08
C ALA A 383 18.14 -6.80 0.48
N LEU A 384 18.49 -7.42 1.61
CA LEU A 384 19.85 -7.88 1.84
C LEU A 384 20.12 -9.04 0.89
N THR A 385 20.91 -8.81 -0.15
CA THR A 385 21.24 -9.82 -1.14
C THR A 385 22.32 -10.76 -0.63
N VAL A 386 22.16 -12.06 -0.88
CA VAL A 386 23.06 -13.12 -0.44
C VAL A 386 23.46 -14.02 -1.62
N THR A 387 24.66 -14.61 -1.54
CA THR A 387 25.24 -15.43 -2.64
C THR A 387 25.55 -16.85 -2.21
N SER A 388 25.38 -17.19 -0.93
CA SER A 388 25.68 -18.52 -0.37
C SER A 388 24.95 -18.73 0.95
N GLU A 389 24.97 -19.95 1.47
CA GLU A 389 24.53 -20.29 2.83
C GLU A 389 25.25 -19.43 3.88
N ALA A 390 26.57 -19.30 3.76
CA ALA A 390 27.36 -18.51 4.72
C ALA A 390 26.95 -17.03 4.73
N THR A 391 26.67 -16.43 3.57
CA THR A 391 26.21 -15.04 3.49
C THR A 391 24.76 -14.90 3.96
N THR A 392 23.91 -15.93 3.80
CA THR A 392 22.55 -15.98 4.37
C THR A 392 22.61 -15.95 5.90
N ILE A 393 23.44 -16.79 6.51
CA ILE A 393 23.65 -16.82 7.96
C ILE A 393 24.20 -15.46 8.45
N ALA A 394 25.13 -14.87 7.72
CA ALA A 394 25.68 -13.54 8.07
C ALA A 394 24.61 -12.44 7.98
N ALA A 395 23.72 -12.48 6.99
CA ALA A 395 22.59 -11.55 6.87
C ALA A 395 21.63 -11.68 8.07
N VAL A 396 21.28 -12.90 8.48
CA VAL A 396 20.44 -13.16 9.66
C VAL A 396 21.09 -12.57 10.94
N ARG A 397 22.40 -12.76 11.13
CA ARG A 397 23.15 -12.18 12.25
C ARG A 397 23.13 -10.65 12.21
N LYS A 398 23.24 -10.03 11.03
CA LYS A 398 23.15 -8.57 10.85
C LYS A 398 21.78 -8.05 11.30
N VAL A 399 20.70 -8.75 10.97
CA VAL A 399 19.35 -8.39 11.43
C VAL A 399 19.24 -8.42 12.95
N LYS A 400 19.77 -9.47 13.59
CA LYS A 400 19.81 -9.57 15.06
C LYS A 400 20.64 -8.48 15.71
N ALA A 401 21.80 -8.17 15.14
CA ALA A 401 22.66 -7.10 15.65
C ALA A 401 22.01 -5.72 15.56
N ALA A 402 21.12 -5.50 14.59
CA ALA A 402 20.29 -4.31 14.48
C ALA A 402 19.12 -4.25 15.49
N GLY A 403 18.89 -5.30 16.28
CA GLY A 403 17.81 -5.35 17.26
C GLY A 403 16.41 -5.52 16.63
N LEU A 404 16.33 -5.97 15.39
CA LEU A 404 15.06 -6.14 14.69
C LEU A 404 14.39 -7.48 15.01
N TRP A 405 13.10 -7.60 14.69
CA TRP A 405 12.22 -8.68 15.17
C TRP A 405 12.36 -9.98 14.37
N GLY A 406 12.55 -9.91 13.06
CA GLY A 406 12.52 -11.12 12.25
C GLY A 406 13.24 -10.99 10.90
N VAL A 407 13.23 -12.09 10.16
CA VAL A 407 13.73 -12.17 8.78
C VAL A 407 12.64 -12.62 7.84
N LYS A 408 12.54 -11.99 6.66
CA LYS A 408 11.65 -12.37 5.56
C LYS A 408 12.47 -12.91 4.41
N PHE A 409 12.44 -14.23 4.19
CA PHE A 409 13.00 -14.80 2.97
C PHE A 409 12.09 -14.53 1.76
N TYR A 410 12.71 -14.34 0.59
CA TYR A 410 11.98 -13.97 -0.61
C TYR A 410 12.08 -15.02 -1.72
N THR A 411 11.39 -14.80 -2.85
CA THR A 411 11.14 -15.80 -3.87
C THR A 411 12.36 -16.28 -4.66
N SER A 412 13.41 -15.47 -4.73
CA SER A 412 14.64 -15.86 -5.46
C SER A 412 15.66 -16.60 -4.58
N MET A 413 15.38 -16.77 -3.27
CA MET A 413 16.25 -17.52 -2.37
C MET A 413 16.54 -18.93 -2.89
N ASN A 414 17.77 -19.38 -2.69
CA ASN A 414 18.09 -20.78 -2.94
C ASN A 414 17.43 -21.66 -1.85
N PRO A 415 16.59 -22.64 -2.23
CA PRO A 415 15.95 -23.55 -1.27
C PRO A 415 16.90 -24.18 -0.26
N ALA A 416 18.12 -24.52 -0.67
CA ALA A 416 19.11 -25.15 0.20
C ALA A 416 19.61 -24.23 1.34
N TRP A 417 19.47 -22.91 1.21
CA TRP A 417 19.91 -21.95 2.23
C TRP A 417 18.83 -21.61 3.26
N ILE A 418 17.59 -22.04 3.03
CA ILE A 418 16.46 -21.73 3.91
C ILE A 418 16.63 -22.39 5.27
N ALA A 419 16.83 -23.71 5.31
CA ALA A 419 16.93 -24.43 6.59
C ALA A 419 18.11 -23.94 7.47
N PRO A 420 19.35 -23.77 6.97
CA PRO A 420 20.43 -23.22 7.78
C PRO A 420 20.19 -21.76 8.19
N GLY A 421 19.60 -20.93 7.33
CA GLY A 421 19.22 -19.55 7.65
C GLY A 421 18.15 -19.48 8.74
N ALA A 422 17.11 -20.30 8.64
CA ALA A 422 16.06 -20.40 9.65
C ALA A 422 16.58 -20.93 11.00
N ALA A 423 17.43 -21.95 10.97
CA ALA A 423 18.06 -22.47 12.19
C ALA A 423 18.89 -21.41 12.94
N GLU A 424 19.65 -20.59 12.21
CA GLU A 424 20.40 -19.47 12.82
C GLU A 424 19.45 -18.38 13.34
N ALA A 425 18.38 -18.07 12.62
CA ALA A 425 17.37 -17.11 13.05
C ALA A 425 16.71 -17.55 14.38
N HIS A 426 16.27 -18.79 14.47
CA HIS A 426 15.67 -19.38 15.68
C HIS A 426 16.65 -19.38 16.86
N LYS A 427 17.91 -19.78 16.62
CA LYS A 427 18.97 -19.70 17.64
C LYS A 427 19.14 -18.30 18.21
N LEU A 428 18.91 -17.27 17.41
CA LEU A 428 19.00 -15.86 17.79
C LEU A 428 17.67 -15.29 18.30
N GLY A 429 16.58 -16.07 18.32
CA GLY A 429 15.25 -15.64 18.73
C GLY A 429 14.59 -14.68 17.73
N LEU A 430 14.87 -14.83 16.43
CA LEU A 430 14.23 -14.10 15.36
C LEU A 430 13.09 -14.93 14.75
N HIS A 431 11.99 -14.28 14.38
CA HIS A 431 10.91 -14.88 13.63
C HIS A 431 11.29 -15.07 12.15
N VAL A 432 10.90 -16.20 11.57
CA VAL A 432 11.20 -16.56 10.18
C VAL A 432 9.91 -16.63 9.39
N HIS A 433 9.78 -15.78 8.41
CA HIS A 433 8.61 -15.75 7.55
C HIS A 433 8.96 -15.35 6.11
N GLY A 434 7.98 -15.32 5.24
CA GLY A 434 8.17 -14.74 3.92
C GLY A 434 7.42 -15.42 2.79
N HIS A 435 7.90 -15.11 1.59
CA HIS A 435 7.49 -15.81 0.39
C HIS A 435 8.07 -17.22 0.36
N VAL A 436 7.39 -18.14 -0.29
CA VAL A 436 7.97 -19.45 -0.57
C VAL A 436 8.94 -19.32 -1.76
N PRO A 437 10.21 -19.72 -1.62
CA PRO A 437 11.17 -19.69 -2.71
C PRO A 437 10.69 -20.48 -3.94
N ALA A 438 11.02 -20.01 -5.14
CA ALA A 438 10.74 -20.74 -6.36
C ALA A 438 11.28 -22.16 -6.27
N THR A 439 10.59 -23.12 -6.87
CA THR A 439 10.82 -24.58 -6.82
C THR A 439 10.40 -25.28 -5.52
N MET A 440 10.13 -24.54 -4.43
CA MET A 440 9.65 -25.15 -3.18
C MET A 440 8.11 -25.13 -3.09
N ARG A 441 7.55 -26.20 -2.54
CA ARG A 441 6.16 -26.19 -2.05
C ARG A 441 6.08 -25.50 -0.68
N PRO A 442 4.95 -24.87 -0.33
CA PRO A 442 4.78 -24.23 0.99
C PRO A 442 5.14 -25.13 2.16
N ILE A 443 4.72 -26.38 2.11
CA ILE A 443 5.01 -27.34 3.20
C ILE A 443 6.50 -27.61 3.35
N GLU A 444 7.30 -27.51 2.27
CA GLU A 444 8.74 -27.69 2.33
C GLU A 444 9.42 -26.50 3.02
N ALA A 445 8.95 -25.28 2.75
CA ALA A 445 9.42 -24.07 3.46
C ALA A 445 9.11 -24.15 4.96
N VAL A 446 7.90 -24.60 5.32
CA VAL A 446 7.50 -24.82 6.72
C VAL A 446 8.40 -25.85 7.40
N ARG A 447 8.69 -26.96 6.72
CA ARG A 447 9.60 -28.00 7.23
C ARG A 447 11.06 -27.52 7.32
N ALA A 448 11.44 -26.57 6.48
CA ALA A 448 12.75 -25.92 6.51
C ALA A 448 12.87 -24.84 7.60
N GLY A 449 11.78 -24.53 8.34
CA GLY A 449 11.82 -23.67 9.51
C GLY A 449 11.07 -22.34 9.37
N TYR A 450 10.11 -22.22 8.45
CA TYR A 450 9.21 -21.08 8.43
C TYR A 450 8.23 -21.15 9.60
N ASP A 451 8.16 -20.07 10.39
CA ASP A 451 7.15 -19.85 11.42
C ASP A 451 5.84 -19.35 10.80
N GLU A 452 5.95 -18.68 9.63
CA GLU A 452 4.82 -18.05 8.98
C GLU A 452 4.99 -18.02 7.45
N ILE A 453 3.88 -18.22 6.72
CA ILE A 453 3.80 -18.01 5.27
C ILE A 453 3.06 -16.70 5.01
N THR A 454 3.70 -15.76 4.31
CA THR A 454 3.07 -14.52 3.87
C THR A 454 2.45 -14.68 2.48
N HIS A 455 1.31 -14.03 2.28
CA HIS A 455 0.50 -14.00 1.05
C HIS A 455 -0.15 -15.35 0.67
N LEU A 456 -1.46 -15.27 0.49
CA LEU A 456 -2.28 -16.46 0.25
C LEU A 456 -1.97 -17.18 -1.07
N ASN A 457 -1.45 -16.48 -2.08
CA ASN A 457 -1.00 -17.10 -3.31
C ASN A 457 0.13 -18.11 -3.08
N PHE A 458 1.04 -17.85 -2.13
CA PHE A 458 2.08 -18.80 -1.77
C PHE A 458 1.50 -20.01 -1.02
N VAL A 459 0.50 -19.83 -0.16
CA VAL A 459 -0.23 -20.95 0.45
C VAL A 459 -0.92 -21.79 -0.64
N MET A 460 -1.53 -21.13 -1.64
CA MET A 460 -2.18 -21.79 -2.78
C MET A 460 -1.20 -22.60 -3.66
N MET A 461 0.11 -22.24 -3.65
CA MET A 461 1.14 -22.99 -4.38
C MET A 461 1.21 -24.47 -3.97
N GLN A 462 0.66 -24.86 -2.81
CA GLN A 462 0.58 -26.28 -2.42
C GLN A 462 -0.20 -27.11 -3.45
N ALA A 463 -1.20 -26.52 -4.10
CA ALA A 463 -2.06 -27.20 -5.08
C ALA A 463 -1.83 -26.71 -6.53
N MET A 464 -0.84 -25.84 -6.78
CA MET A 464 -0.58 -25.36 -8.14
C MET A 464 0.24 -26.37 -8.97
N PRO A 465 0.13 -26.33 -10.31
CA PRO A 465 1.04 -27.06 -11.20
C PRO A 465 2.50 -26.76 -10.88
N GLN A 466 3.39 -27.75 -11.04
CA GLN A 466 4.81 -27.59 -10.70
C GLN A 466 5.47 -26.46 -11.51
N GLU A 467 5.10 -26.27 -12.76
CA GLU A 467 5.59 -25.18 -13.60
C GLU A 467 5.31 -23.79 -13.05
N VAL A 468 4.22 -23.61 -12.27
CA VAL A 468 3.89 -22.35 -11.58
C VAL A 468 4.79 -22.18 -10.37
N VAL A 469 4.99 -23.26 -9.60
CA VAL A 469 5.87 -23.28 -8.43
C VAL A 469 7.31 -22.98 -8.82
N ASP A 470 7.79 -23.55 -9.91
CA ASP A 470 9.15 -23.35 -10.42
C ASP A 470 9.44 -21.91 -10.85
N LYS A 471 8.38 -21.16 -11.21
CA LYS A 471 8.46 -19.76 -11.66
C LYS A 471 7.89 -18.77 -10.65
N ALA A 472 7.77 -19.17 -9.38
CA ALA A 472 7.15 -18.32 -8.35
C ALA A 472 7.92 -17.02 -8.05
N ASN A 473 9.14 -16.85 -8.55
CA ASN A 473 9.87 -15.59 -8.50
C ASN A 473 9.54 -14.61 -9.66
N THR A 474 8.58 -14.97 -10.53
CA THR A 474 8.08 -14.14 -11.65
C THR A 474 6.61 -13.76 -11.45
N ALA A 475 5.97 -13.15 -12.46
CA ALA A 475 4.52 -12.90 -12.47
C ALA A 475 3.69 -14.18 -12.33
N ALA A 476 4.26 -15.35 -12.61
CA ALA A 476 3.59 -16.65 -12.47
C ALA A 476 3.00 -16.87 -11.05
N ARG A 477 3.59 -16.25 -10.00
CA ARG A 477 3.04 -16.31 -8.64
C ARG A 477 1.65 -15.67 -8.48
N ILE A 478 1.28 -14.76 -9.38
CA ILE A 478 -0.05 -14.14 -9.44
C ILE A 478 -0.90 -14.81 -10.52
N GLU A 479 -0.34 -14.96 -11.74
CA GLU A 479 -1.04 -15.53 -12.89
C GLU A 479 -1.43 -16.99 -12.70
N GLY A 480 -0.58 -17.79 -12.03
CA GLY A 480 -0.86 -19.19 -11.74
C GLY A 480 -2.12 -19.36 -10.88
N PRO A 481 -2.18 -18.80 -9.66
CA PRO A 481 -3.41 -18.80 -8.87
C PRO A 481 -4.60 -18.17 -9.60
N ALA A 482 -4.43 -17.08 -10.36
CA ALA A 482 -5.50 -16.46 -11.12
C ALA A 482 -6.10 -17.41 -12.17
N LYS A 483 -5.28 -18.24 -12.82
CA LYS A 483 -5.72 -19.23 -13.81
C LYS A 483 -6.32 -20.48 -13.19
N PHE A 484 -5.65 -21.06 -12.19
CA PHE A 484 -5.86 -22.44 -11.78
C PHE A 484 -6.58 -22.59 -10.44
N ALA A 485 -6.59 -21.58 -9.56
CA ALA A 485 -7.18 -21.73 -8.23
C ALA A 485 -8.67 -22.13 -8.27
N LYS A 486 -9.43 -21.66 -9.27
CA LYS A 486 -10.86 -21.99 -9.44
C LYS A 486 -11.13 -23.50 -9.54
N ASP A 487 -10.15 -24.28 -10.00
CA ASP A 487 -10.27 -25.71 -10.25
C ASP A 487 -9.67 -26.57 -9.11
N VAL A 488 -9.10 -25.95 -8.08
CA VAL A 488 -8.48 -26.67 -6.94
C VAL A 488 -9.55 -27.27 -6.04
N ASP A 489 -9.40 -28.55 -5.73
CA ASP A 489 -10.14 -29.21 -4.65
C ASP A 489 -9.46 -28.92 -3.30
N LEU A 490 -9.99 -27.94 -2.59
CA LEU A 490 -9.51 -27.52 -1.25
C LEU A 490 -9.74 -28.61 -0.18
N ASN A 491 -10.59 -29.60 -0.46
CA ASN A 491 -10.90 -30.71 0.43
C ASN A 491 -10.21 -32.01 0.08
N SER A 492 -9.27 -31.97 -0.88
CA SER A 492 -8.47 -33.14 -1.22
C SER A 492 -7.68 -33.68 -0.02
N PRO A 493 -7.38 -34.98 0.03
CA PRO A 493 -6.56 -35.56 1.11
C PRO A 493 -5.21 -34.86 1.30
N GLU A 494 -4.60 -34.38 0.21
CA GLU A 494 -3.35 -33.63 0.23
C GLU A 494 -3.51 -32.29 0.94
N MET A 495 -4.51 -31.50 0.59
CA MET A 495 -4.77 -30.19 1.20
C MET A 495 -5.14 -30.33 2.67
N ARG A 496 -5.98 -31.32 3.05
CA ARG A 496 -6.29 -31.57 4.47
C ARG A 496 -5.05 -31.94 5.28
N LYS A 497 -4.14 -32.75 4.72
CA LYS A 497 -2.86 -33.08 5.36
C LYS A 497 -1.99 -31.83 5.53
N PHE A 498 -1.96 -30.98 4.53
CA PHE A 498 -1.25 -29.70 4.59
C PHE A 498 -1.78 -28.81 5.71
N TYR A 499 -3.09 -28.58 5.79
CA TYR A 499 -3.69 -27.79 6.88
C TYR A 499 -3.39 -28.38 8.26
N ALA A 500 -3.50 -29.70 8.39
CA ALA A 500 -3.20 -30.39 9.65
C ALA A 500 -1.74 -30.19 10.07
N GLU A 501 -0.78 -30.20 9.13
CA GLU A 501 0.64 -29.98 9.44
C GLU A 501 0.90 -28.52 9.81
N LEU A 502 0.30 -27.53 9.11
CA LEU A 502 0.37 -26.12 9.49
C LEU A 502 -0.10 -25.91 10.93
N LYS A 503 -1.28 -26.44 11.26
CA LYS A 503 -1.81 -26.39 12.63
C LYS A 503 -0.89 -27.04 13.66
N GLN A 504 -0.42 -28.27 13.36
CA GLN A 504 0.45 -29.02 14.28
C GLN A 504 1.74 -28.27 14.60
N ARG A 505 2.29 -27.56 13.61
CA ARG A 505 3.53 -26.78 13.78
C ARG A 505 3.27 -25.38 14.33
N GLY A 506 2.00 -24.96 14.43
CA GLY A 506 1.64 -23.58 14.80
C GLY A 506 2.02 -22.56 13.75
N THR A 507 2.19 -23.00 12.49
CA THR A 507 2.58 -22.11 11.39
C THR A 507 1.48 -21.07 11.15
N ILE A 508 1.85 -19.81 11.16
CA ILE A 508 0.96 -18.68 10.96
C ILE A 508 0.76 -18.45 9.46
N VAL A 509 -0.41 -17.97 9.07
CA VAL A 509 -0.67 -17.48 7.73
C VAL A 509 -1.05 -16.01 7.80
N ASP A 510 -0.39 -15.20 6.98
CA ASP A 510 -0.69 -13.79 6.74
C ASP A 510 -1.20 -13.66 5.28
N PRO A 511 -2.52 -13.73 5.03
CA PRO A 511 -3.08 -13.91 3.70
C PRO A 511 -2.92 -12.71 2.78
N THR A 512 -2.99 -11.50 3.28
CA THR A 512 -3.08 -10.26 2.48
C THR A 512 -4.11 -10.38 1.33
N LEU A 513 -5.28 -10.89 1.67
CA LEU A 513 -6.30 -11.29 0.69
C LEU A 513 -6.83 -10.11 -0.13
N VAL A 514 -6.80 -8.91 0.44
CA VAL A 514 -7.23 -7.67 -0.21
C VAL A 514 -6.44 -7.37 -1.49
N ILE A 515 -5.14 -7.70 -1.55
CA ILE A 515 -4.33 -7.53 -2.78
C ILE A 515 -4.89 -8.39 -3.92
N PHE A 516 -5.26 -9.64 -3.60
CA PHE A 516 -5.76 -10.57 -4.61
C PHE A 516 -7.17 -10.18 -5.07
N GLU A 517 -8.00 -9.58 -4.20
CA GLU A 517 -9.24 -8.96 -4.62
C GLU A 517 -8.97 -7.87 -5.66
N GLN A 518 -8.03 -6.98 -5.38
CA GLN A 518 -7.70 -5.87 -6.28
C GLN A 518 -7.11 -6.35 -7.61
N THR A 519 -6.21 -7.32 -7.58
CA THR A 519 -5.52 -7.80 -8.79
C THR A 519 -6.39 -8.71 -9.64
N MET A 520 -7.28 -9.51 -9.05
CA MET A 520 -8.03 -10.53 -9.77
C MET A 520 -9.46 -10.12 -10.15
N THR A 521 -10.12 -9.25 -9.37
CA THR A 521 -11.56 -9.03 -9.53
C THR A 521 -11.94 -7.81 -10.35
N ARG A 522 -11.01 -6.85 -10.53
CA ARG A 522 -11.31 -5.52 -11.06
C ARG A 522 -11.25 -5.45 -12.58
N ASP A 523 -12.33 -4.95 -13.17
CA ASP A 523 -12.28 -4.26 -14.46
C ASP A 523 -12.04 -2.76 -14.17
N GLY A 524 -11.39 -2.01 -15.02
CA GLY A 524 -11.22 -0.56 -14.82
C GLY A 524 -12.55 0.20 -14.68
N GLY A 525 -12.49 1.43 -14.22
CA GLY A 525 -13.62 2.36 -14.12
C GLY A 525 -14.34 2.41 -12.77
N THR A 526 -14.18 1.40 -11.92
CA THR A 526 -14.76 1.38 -10.57
C THR A 526 -13.71 1.14 -9.49
N PRO A 527 -13.79 1.82 -8.33
CA PRO A 527 -12.87 1.56 -7.24
C PRO A 527 -13.13 0.17 -6.65
N SER A 528 -12.07 -0.45 -6.10
CA SER A 528 -12.23 -1.68 -5.32
C SER A 528 -13.05 -1.41 -4.04
N PRO A 529 -13.66 -2.44 -3.43
CA PRO A 529 -14.35 -2.30 -2.15
C PRO A 529 -13.49 -1.69 -1.04
N ALA A 530 -12.17 -1.92 -1.06
CA ALA A 530 -11.23 -1.33 -0.12
C ALA A 530 -11.16 0.21 -0.24
N TYR A 531 -11.18 0.74 -1.47
CA TYR A 531 -11.00 2.16 -1.74
C TYR A 531 -12.30 2.95 -1.86
N ALA A 532 -13.41 2.29 -2.19
CA ALA A 532 -14.70 2.95 -2.40
C ALA A 532 -15.10 3.89 -1.24
N PRO A 533 -14.89 3.55 0.05
CA PRO A 533 -15.22 4.43 1.17
C PRO A 533 -14.38 5.73 1.23
N TYR A 534 -13.23 5.76 0.57
CA TYR A 534 -12.27 6.86 0.60
C TYR A 534 -12.31 7.76 -0.64
N MET A 535 -13.18 7.43 -1.60
CA MET A 535 -13.31 8.21 -2.84
C MET A 535 -13.73 9.66 -2.56
N GLY A 536 -13.02 10.60 -3.18
CA GLY A 536 -13.27 12.05 -3.07
C GLY A 536 -12.72 12.70 -1.81
N ILE A 537 -12.05 11.97 -0.92
CA ILE A 537 -11.52 12.52 0.34
C ILE A 537 -10.00 12.46 0.46
N ILE A 538 -9.30 11.74 -0.41
CA ILE A 538 -7.83 11.70 -0.43
C ILE A 538 -7.33 12.69 -1.48
N SER A 539 -6.97 12.23 -2.65
CA SER A 539 -6.58 13.14 -3.73
C SER A 539 -7.25 12.72 -5.05
N PRO A 540 -7.51 13.67 -5.95
CA PRO A 540 -8.12 13.36 -7.25
C PRO A 540 -7.30 12.37 -8.10
N VAL A 541 -5.98 12.37 -7.95
CA VAL A 541 -5.10 11.43 -8.67
C VAL A 541 -5.22 10.03 -8.09
N LEU A 542 -5.25 9.91 -6.77
CA LEU A 542 -5.48 8.62 -6.11
C LEU A 542 -6.88 8.08 -6.41
N ASP A 543 -7.89 8.95 -6.47
CA ASP A 543 -9.24 8.56 -6.90
C ASP A 543 -9.24 7.92 -8.29
N ARG A 544 -8.45 8.44 -9.23
CA ARG A 544 -8.28 7.84 -10.56
C ARG A 544 -7.49 6.53 -10.47
N SER A 545 -6.38 6.51 -9.75
CA SER A 545 -5.58 5.31 -9.52
C SER A 545 -6.40 4.17 -8.90
N PHE A 546 -7.26 4.48 -7.94
CA PHE A 546 -8.14 3.50 -7.30
C PHE A 546 -9.20 2.89 -8.22
N LYS A 547 -9.43 3.50 -9.40
CA LYS A 547 -10.30 2.97 -10.46
C LYS A 547 -9.54 2.23 -11.56
N SER A 548 -8.22 2.13 -11.48
CA SER A 548 -7.43 1.33 -12.42
C SER A 548 -7.85 -0.14 -12.38
N GLY A 549 -7.69 -0.86 -13.48
CA GLY A 549 -8.01 -2.28 -13.57
C GLY A 549 -7.11 -3.16 -12.69
N GLY A 550 -7.47 -4.43 -12.58
CA GLY A 550 -6.62 -5.43 -11.96
C GLY A 550 -5.50 -5.93 -12.90
N HIS A 551 -4.84 -6.99 -12.47
CA HIS A 551 -3.78 -7.62 -13.28
C HIS A 551 -4.25 -7.96 -14.70
N PRO A 552 -3.42 -7.76 -15.73
CA PRO A 552 -3.73 -8.13 -17.11
C PRO A 552 -4.23 -9.56 -17.22
N LEU A 553 -5.18 -9.78 -18.14
CA LEU A 553 -5.67 -11.13 -18.41
C LEU A 553 -4.63 -11.91 -19.21
N VAL A 554 -4.33 -13.12 -18.77
CA VAL A 554 -3.55 -14.07 -19.54
C VAL A 554 -4.42 -14.56 -20.71
N GLU A 555 -3.80 -14.83 -21.85
CA GLU A 555 -4.48 -15.32 -23.04
C GLU A 555 -5.41 -16.52 -22.73
N ASN A 556 -6.60 -16.51 -23.30
CA ASN A 556 -7.66 -17.50 -23.13
C ASN A 556 -8.32 -17.53 -21.73
N TYR A 557 -8.05 -16.54 -20.85
CA TYR A 557 -8.74 -16.38 -19.58
C TYR A 557 -9.56 -15.10 -19.56
N THR A 558 -10.67 -15.13 -18.82
CA THR A 558 -11.56 -13.99 -18.63
C THR A 558 -11.44 -13.41 -17.22
N ARG A 559 -11.88 -12.16 -17.02
CA ARG A 559 -11.98 -11.59 -15.67
C ARG A 559 -12.90 -12.41 -14.76
N ASN A 560 -13.90 -13.07 -15.33
CA ASN A 560 -14.79 -13.96 -14.58
C ASN A 560 -14.07 -15.21 -14.08
N ASP A 561 -13.10 -15.76 -14.83
CA ASP A 561 -12.27 -16.88 -14.35
C ASP A 561 -11.40 -16.43 -13.19
N TYR A 562 -10.81 -15.24 -13.26
CA TYR A 562 -10.05 -14.66 -12.16
C TYR A 562 -10.90 -14.42 -10.91
N ARG A 563 -12.15 -13.93 -11.08
CA ARG A 563 -13.12 -13.79 -9.97
C ARG A 563 -13.46 -15.13 -9.32
N LYS A 564 -13.64 -16.19 -10.10
CA LYS A 564 -13.83 -17.55 -9.57
C LYS A 564 -12.60 -18.03 -8.80
N SER A 565 -11.40 -17.76 -9.31
CA SER A 565 -10.15 -18.09 -8.64
C SER A 565 -10.00 -17.32 -7.33
N PHE A 566 -10.34 -16.03 -7.30
CA PHE A 566 -10.37 -15.25 -6.05
C PHE A 566 -11.38 -15.81 -5.04
N ALA A 567 -12.59 -16.15 -5.48
CA ALA A 567 -13.58 -16.79 -4.61
C ALA A 567 -13.06 -18.11 -4.01
N LYS A 568 -12.26 -18.88 -4.76
CA LYS A 568 -11.59 -20.08 -4.26
C LYS A 568 -10.49 -19.73 -3.24
N MET A 569 -9.78 -18.61 -3.41
CA MET A 569 -8.82 -18.14 -2.41
C MET A 569 -9.51 -17.74 -1.10
N VAL A 570 -10.66 -17.07 -1.15
CA VAL A 570 -11.52 -16.85 0.04
C VAL A 570 -11.90 -18.18 0.69
N GLY A 571 -12.26 -19.18 -0.13
CA GLY A 571 -12.50 -20.54 0.33
C GLY A 571 -11.29 -21.19 1.02
N LEU A 572 -10.06 -20.93 0.55
CA LEU A 572 -8.85 -21.43 1.21
C LEU A 572 -8.67 -20.81 2.61
N VAL A 573 -8.92 -19.51 2.78
CA VAL A 573 -8.92 -18.86 4.10
C VAL A 573 -9.94 -19.53 5.03
N ARG A 574 -11.14 -19.87 4.53
CA ARG A 574 -12.13 -20.62 5.28
C ARG A 574 -11.62 -21.99 5.73
N GLU A 575 -11.02 -22.78 4.83
CA GLU A 575 -10.52 -24.11 5.18
C GLU A 575 -9.37 -24.05 6.20
N LEU A 576 -8.48 -23.06 6.09
CA LEU A 576 -7.43 -22.81 7.07
C LEU A 576 -8.03 -22.44 8.45
N HIS A 577 -9.02 -21.55 8.48
CA HIS A 577 -9.72 -21.16 9.70
C HIS A 577 -10.40 -22.36 10.36
N MET A 578 -11.18 -23.13 9.60
CA MET A 578 -11.87 -24.33 10.09
C MET A 578 -10.90 -25.42 10.57
N ALA A 579 -9.73 -25.51 9.98
CA ALA A 579 -8.66 -26.40 10.44
C ALA A 579 -7.99 -25.91 11.74
N GLY A 580 -8.20 -24.65 12.13
CA GLY A 580 -7.58 -24.00 13.28
C GLY A 580 -6.13 -23.58 13.06
N VAL A 581 -5.76 -23.25 11.82
CA VAL A 581 -4.48 -22.63 11.48
C VAL A 581 -4.51 -21.18 11.97
N PRO A 582 -3.50 -20.72 12.74
CA PRO A 582 -3.47 -19.33 13.22
C PRO A 582 -3.27 -18.35 12.06
N MET A 583 -4.04 -17.27 12.05
CA MET A 583 -3.98 -16.23 11.02
C MET A 583 -3.89 -14.84 11.63
N VAL A 584 -3.18 -13.96 10.94
CA VAL A 584 -3.10 -12.52 11.26
C VAL A 584 -3.58 -11.71 10.05
N ALA A 585 -4.12 -10.53 10.28
CA ALA A 585 -4.58 -9.65 9.20
C ALA A 585 -3.48 -8.66 8.82
N GLY A 586 -3.12 -8.66 7.55
CA GLY A 586 -2.16 -7.77 6.94
C GLY A 586 -2.62 -7.29 5.56
N THR A 587 -2.13 -6.14 5.10
CA THR A 587 -2.56 -5.57 3.82
C THR A 587 -1.52 -5.66 2.71
N ASP A 588 -0.24 -5.60 3.03
CA ASP A 588 0.89 -5.37 2.09
C ASP A 588 0.65 -4.13 1.20
N GLY A 589 -0.12 -3.21 1.73
CA GLY A 589 -0.56 -2.01 1.03
C GLY A 589 -0.69 -0.82 1.99
N TRP A 590 -1.78 -0.10 1.87
CA TRP A 590 -2.06 1.06 2.71
C TRP A 590 -3.04 0.68 3.83
N GLY A 591 -2.85 1.23 5.02
CA GLY A 591 -3.72 0.91 6.17
C GLY A 591 -5.22 1.13 5.96
N ILE A 592 -5.62 1.89 4.93
CA ILE A 592 -7.03 2.03 4.52
C ILE A 592 -7.66 0.72 4.02
N GLU A 593 -6.84 -0.24 3.63
CA GLU A 593 -7.26 -1.54 3.09
C GLU A 593 -7.57 -2.56 4.19
N LEU A 594 -7.06 -2.34 5.41
CA LEU A 594 -7.14 -3.31 6.50
C LEU A 594 -8.58 -3.70 6.86
N VAL A 595 -9.49 -2.72 6.87
CA VAL A 595 -10.90 -3.03 7.16
C VAL A 595 -11.50 -3.96 6.10
N ARG A 596 -11.07 -3.82 4.83
CA ARG A 596 -11.50 -4.73 3.77
C ARG A 596 -10.92 -6.13 3.95
N GLU A 597 -9.69 -6.26 4.39
CA GLU A 597 -9.10 -7.56 4.74
C GLU A 597 -9.94 -8.28 5.80
N LEU A 598 -10.36 -7.58 6.86
CA LEU A 598 -11.23 -8.13 7.90
C LEU A 598 -12.63 -8.49 7.38
N GLU A 599 -13.22 -7.69 6.49
CA GLU A 599 -14.48 -8.02 5.82
C GLU A 599 -14.35 -9.29 4.97
N LEU A 600 -13.22 -9.50 4.31
CA LEU A 600 -12.95 -10.72 3.54
C LEU A 600 -12.80 -11.95 4.46
N TYR A 601 -12.26 -11.80 5.67
CA TYR A 601 -12.23 -12.88 6.66
C TYR A 601 -13.65 -13.26 7.11
N VAL A 602 -14.51 -12.27 7.30
CA VAL A 602 -15.93 -12.58 7.60
C VAL A 602 -16.60 -13.29 6.43
N GLN A 603 -16.32 -12.90 5.19
CA GLN A 603 -16.78 -13.64 4.00
C GLN A 603 -16.23 -15.08 3.95
N ALA A 604 -15.03 -15.31 4.49
CA ALA A 604 -14.44 -16.64 4.64
C ALA A 604 -15.02 -17.45 5.81
N GLY A 605 -15.90 -16.87 6.65
CA GLY A 605 -16.61 -17.57 7.72
C GLY A 605 -16.13 -17.24 9.14
N PHE A 606 -15.24 -16.27 9.33
CA PHE A 606 -14.92 -15.73 10.65
C PHE A 606 -16.13 -14.97 11.20
N THR A 607 -16.30 -14.99 12.51
CA THR A 607 -17.14 -14.01 13.18
C THR A 607 -16.47 -12.62 13.17
N PRO A 608 -17.21 -11.51 13.29
CA PRO A 608 -16.60 -10.19 13.43
C PRO A 608 -15.56 -10.10 14.57
N ALA A 609 -15.79 -10.82 15.66
CA ALA A 609 -14.87 -10.87 16.79
C ALA A 609 -13.56 -11.59 16.43
N GLU A 610 -13.60 -12.75 15.77
CA GLU A 610 -12.43 -13.48 15.32
C GLU A 610 -11.64 -12.70 14.27
N ALA A 611 -12.33 -12.06 13.32
CA ALA A 611 -11.68 -11.16 12.36
C ALA A 611 -10.96 -10.01 13.09
N LEU A 612 -11.58 -9.39 14.07
CA LEU A 612 -10.96 -8.31 14.84
C LEU A 612 -9.80 -8.81 15.74
N GLN A 613 -9.88 -10.04 16.27
CA GLN A 613 -8.76 -10.66 16.99
C GLN A 613 -7.52 -10.81 16.08
N SER A 614 -7.69 -11.12 14.79
CA SER A 614 -6.57 -11.25 13.83
C SER A 614 -5.85 -9.93 13.55
N ALA A 615 -6.46 -8.79 13.90
CA ALA A 615 -5.89 -7.45 13.81
C ALA A 615 -5.71 -6.76 15.18
N THR A 616 -5.67 -7.52 16.26
CA THR A 616 -5.47 -6.98 17.62
C THR A 616 -4.59 -7.92 18.46
N ILE A 617 -5.18 -8.87 19.17
CA ILE A 617 -4.44 -9.74 20.11
C ILE A 617 -3.58 -10.79 19.39
N MET A 618 -3.98 -11.28 18.22
CA MET A 618 -3.19 -12.31 17.52
C MET A 618 -1.82 -11.81 17.07
N PRO A 619 -1.69 -10.68 16.34
CA PRO A 619 -0.36 -10.14 16.00
C PRO A 619 0.45 -9.77 17.23
N ALA A 620 -0.15 -9.28 18.30
CA ALA A 620 0.55 -9.01 19.57
C ALA A 620 1.15 -10.30 20.18
N LYS A 621 0.44 -11.43 20.11
CA LYS A 621 0.97 -12.75 20.51
C LYS A 621 2.13 -13.19 19.63
N VAL A 622 2.00 -13.02 18.33
CA VAL A 622 3.05 -13.40 17.36
C VAL A 622 4.36 -12.69 17.62
N VAL A 623 4.32 -11.42 17.99
CA VAL A 623 5.53 -10.65 18.29
C VAL A 623 5.94 -10.71 19.78
N GLY A 624 5.19 -11.44 20.62
CA GLY A 624 5.46 -11.55 22.06
C GLY A 624 5.12 -10.30 22.88
N ALA A 625 4.25 -9.41 22.35
CA ALA A 625 3.83 -8.16 23.01
C ALA A 625 2.45 -8.25 23.68
N ASP A 626 1.81 -9.40 23.67
CA ASP A 626 0.43 -9.61 24.15
C ASP A 626 0.22 -9.31 25.63
N LYS A 627 1.26 -9.39 26.45
CA LYS A 627 1.23 -8.98 27.86
C LYS A 627 1.18 -7.44 28.02
N ARG A 628 1.58 -6.70 27.01
CA ARG A 628 1.74 -5.25 27.02
C ARG A 628 0.64 -4.53 26.24
N THR A 629 0.27 -5.05 25.08
CA THR A 629 -0.69 -4.44 24.14
C THR A 629 -1.60 -5.48 23.48
N GLY A 630 -2.35 -5.11 22.45
CA GLY A 630 -3.22 -6.01 21.66
C GLY A 630 -4.60 -6.30 22.28
N SER A 631 -4.85 -5.94 23.54
CA SER A 631 -6.18 -6.01 24.17
C SER A 631 -6.36 -4.90 25.20
N ILE A 632 -7.61 -4.52 25.48
CA ILE A 632 -7.96 -3.57 26.54
C ILE A 632 -8.10 -4.35 27.84
N ALA A 633 -7.04 -4.33 28.66
CA ALA A 633 -7.01 -4.97 29.96
C ALA A 633 -6.23 -4.08 30.97
N VAL A 634 -6.67 -4.10 32.24
CA VAL A 634 -6.03 -3.29 33.29
C VAL A 634 -4.53 -3.59 33.39
N GLY A 635 -3.71 -2.53 33.37
CA GLY A 635 -2.25 -2.60 33.42
C GLY A 635 -1.57 -2.62 32.05
N LYS A 636 -2.28 -2.95 30.96
CA LYS A 636 -1.74 -2.85 29.59
C LYS A 636 -1.61 -1.39 29.15
N GLU A 637 -0.87 -1.18 28.10
CA GLU A 637 -0.73 0.13 27.44
C GLU A 637 -2.08 0.63 26.92
N ALA A 638 -2.27 1.92 27.01
CA ALA A 638 -3.49 2.56 26.55
C ALA A 638 -3.41 2.82 25.02
N ASP A 639 -3.45 1.73 24.26
CA ASP A 639 -3.61 1.74 22.82
C ASP A 639 -5.05 1.34 22.48
N MET A 640 -5.86 2.30 22.07
CA MET A 640 -7.30 2.10 21.88
C MET A 640 -7.82 2.98 20.75
N VAL A 641 -8.87 2.51 20.10
CA VAL A 641 -9.56 3.23 19.03
C VAL A 641 -11.05 3.27 19.33
N LEU A 642 -11.60 4.48 19.40
CA LEU A 642 -13.05 4.69 19.48
C LEU A 642 -13.58 4.89 18.06
N VAL A 643 -14.51 4.05 17.64
CA VAL A 643 -15.15 4.12 16.32
C VAL A 643 -16.64 4.41 16.45
N ASP A 644 -17.20 5.14 15.50
CA ASP A 644 -18.62 5.44 15.44
C ASP A 644 -19.38 4.28 14.81
N GLY A 645 -20.22 3.62 15.60
CA GLY A 645 -21.05 2.50 15.18
C GLY A 645 -20.78 1.19 15.92
N ASP A 646 -21.49 0.16 15.48
CA ASP A 646 -21.53 -1.19 16.06
C ASP A 646 -20.65 -2.15 15.26
N VAL A 647 -19.39 -2.29 15.67
CA VAL A 647 -18.40 -3.18 15.01
C VAL A 647 -18.82 -4.66 15.10
N SER A 648 -19.62 -5.04 16.08
CA SER A 648 -20.10 -6.43 16.21
C SER A 648 -21.04 -6.86 15.08
N LYS A 649 -21.67 -5.89 14.41
CA LYS A 649 -22.60 -6.09 13.30
C LYS A 649 -22.05 -5.66 11.95
N ASP A 650 -21.20 -4.62 11.95
CA ASP A 650 -20.65 -4.02 10.76
C ASP A 650 -19.17 -3.65 10.99
N LEU A 651 -18.26 -4.49 10.49
CA LEU A 651 -16.83 -4.19 10.52
C LEU A 651 -16.46 -2.92 9.76
N GLY A 652 -17.26 -2.49 8.78
CA GLY A 652 -17.10 -1.23 8.08
C GLY A 652 -17.09 -0.02 9.00
N ALA A 653 -17.70 -0.12 10.20
CA ALA A 653 -17.64 0.90 11.23
C ALA A 653 -16.19 1.25 11.66
N LEU A 654 -15.25 0.32 11.54
CA LEU A 654 -13.82 0.55 11.84
C LEU A 654 -13.22 1.70 11.00
N ARG A 655 -13.79 2.04 9.84
CA ARG A 655 -13.36 3.19 9.03
C ARG A 655 -13.75 4.53 9.68
N ARG A 656 -14.77 4.54 10.55
CA ARG A 656 -15.30 5.74 11.20
C ARG A 656 -14.61 6.00 12.55
N VAL A 657 -13.28 6.06 12.53
CA VAL A 657 -12.46 6.39 13.70
C VAL A 657 -12.79 7.79 14.19
N VAL A 658 -13.05 7.93 15.49
CA VAL A 658 -13.36 9.20 16.20
C VAL A 658 -12.19 9.65 17.05
N THR A 659 -11.62 8.71 17.82
CA THR A 659 -10.49 9.00 18.72
C THR A 659 -9.49 7.87 18.65
N VAL A 660 -8.23 8.22 18.54
CA VAL A 660 -7.10 7.29 18.66
C VAL A 660 -6.37 7.58 19.95
N VAL A 661 -6.10 6.55 20.73
CA VAL A 661 -5.15 6.60 21.86
C VAL A 661 -3.99 5.72 21.48
N SER A 662 -2.80 6.29 21.42
CA SER A 662 -1.56 5.56 21.15
C SER A 662 -0.48 5.99 22.13
N ASP A 663 0.21 5.04 22.75
CA ASP A 663 1.15 5.28 23.86
C ASP A 663 0.54 6.19 24.95
N GLY A 664 -0.78 6.09 25.18
CA GLY A 664 -1.52 6.94 26.12
C GLY A 664 -1.81 8.37 25.66
N THR A 665 -1.38 8.75 24.46
CA THR A 665 -1.69 10.06 23.87
C THR A 665 -3.06 10.01 23.19
N VAL A 666 -3.97 10.92 23.57
CA VAL A 666 -5.33 10.99 23.06
C VAL A 666 -5.40 11.95 21.88
N MET A 667 -5.79 11.47 20.71
CA MET A 667 -5.79 12.22 19.46
C MET A 667 -7.18 12.21 18.81
N ASP A 668 -7.58 13.34 18.26
CA ASP A 668 -8.78 13.45 17.45
C ASP A 668 -8.50 12.92 16.04
N ALA A 669 -9.34 11.99 15.55
CA ALA A 669 -9.09 11.34 14.27
C ALA A 669 -9.36 12.25 13.06
N ASP A 670 -10.22 13.27 13.18
CA ASP A 670 -10.45 14.23 12.09
C ASP A 670 -9.24 15.15 11.91
N GLU A 671 -8.63 15.58 13.02
CA GLU A 671 -7.40 16.37 12.97
C GLU A 671 -6.22 15.54 12.43
N LEU A 672 -6.16 14.25 12.77
CA LEU A 672 -5.16 13.34 12.21
C LEU A 672 -5.36 13.16 10.70
N ARG A 673 -6.59 12.92 10.25
CA ARG A 673 -6.93 12.80 8.81
C ARG A 673 -6.55 14.06 8.05
N LYS A 674 -6.91 15.23 8.58
CA LYS A 674 -6.54 16.51 7.99
C LYS A 674 -5.02 16.69 7.90
N ALA A 675 -4.28 16.33 8.95
CA ALA A 675 -2.82 16.40 8.96
C ALA A 675 -2.20 15.41 7.96
N ALA A 676 -2.83 14.26 7.74
CA ALA A 676 -2.44 13.27 6.72
C ALA A 676 -2.93 13.62 5.29
N GLY A 677 -3.53 14.79 5.08
CA GLY A 677 -3.95 15.28 3.76
C GLY A 677 -5.35 14.83 3.31
N TYR A 678 -6.16 14.27 4.20
CA TYR A 678 -7.55 13.93 3.87
C TYR A 678 -8.45 15.15 3.96
N SER A 679 -9.37 15.29 2.99
CA SER A 679 -10.35 16.38 2.95
C SER A 679 -11.68 16.05 3.64
N GLY A 680 -11.84 14.82 4.17
CA GLY A 680 -13.09 14.37 4.78
C GLY A 680 -12.95 13.06 5.54
N LYS A 681 -14.12 12.49 5.89
CA LYS A 681 -14.24 11.19 6.58
C LYS A 681 -14.56 10.08 5.59
N PRO A 682 -14.07 8.85 5.79
CA PRO A 682 -14.50 7.68 5.04
C PRO A 682 -16.00 7.42 5.26
N ARG A 683 -16.65 6.89 4.22
CA ARG A 683 -18.09 6.57 4.23
C ARG A 683 -18.38 5.19 4.79
#